data_0a74cef3d61ef3490490f4890e2752af
#
_entry.id   0a74cef3d61ef3490490f4890e2752af
#
_cell.length_a   1.000
_cell.length_b   1.000
_cell.length_c   1.000
_cell.angle_alpha   90.00
_cell.angle_beta   90.00
_cell.angle_gamma   90.00
#
_symmetry.space_group_name_H-M   'P 1'
#
loop_
_entity.id
_entity.type
_entity.pdbx_description
1 polymer ?
#
loop_
_entity_poly.entity_id
_entity_poly.type
_entity_poly.pdbx_seq_one_letter_code
_entity_poly.pdbx_strand_id
1 'polypeptide(L)'
;MAIELQLKNGTLKEWEESNPILAEGEVGVVLEPSGGLVVGNGKDRFKDLPFKPWAQDAYDILVTYGGYRGTKEDFCRELSSSLRMPEQQAGVLTNAGAGWNSFTFPKEFAEDVFVILTPQAAAVFTSVKNITKQGFHYCLYDAAGETVSNNVVVNYMATAVSELNMAQAIAKAAGLNPFAYDNLTSLFADHAAEVVSSEAAFNMVKRSGMAAGRYICHLTGLNPVSYHNIVSLAGDETAMNTIAVTGEALTFVVMSSGAYDGLRLSSMAMGKYLTGLLSVSPERYLTVTNLLDDTDVLTKLIADTVAMRSLCGSEVASKEMAAHPAAASAVAASSTAMSAVAASSTAYNAIYNNSEAYAKLLNVKLAMDTIAGEQDAVTALIDDAGRCEQLASSAVAMDALASSAVARNTIQSNSASWKVVTDSTSFIAKYAIGCLDSGTHKPENFANMAAVVSNSAALAALAASSTAMSALAASSTAMSALAASSVARNVLLNNSSTWNIVIGSDTFIAKYAIGCLNSSSYNPANFAGMSAVVASQGALSALASSSVAMTALASSSVARLALYTNYGVTQSILAGSDTALTVMRNSSSFGEVRGDATNNNWCQLYAGKCFVLTMKQNNNTGNYYHNLRTMVDGSAIQKGITETYNKYVAVGKFASTLESMVTGYGERNAGQFCEIFKI
;
A
#
# COMPACT_ATOMS: atom_id res chain seq x y z
N MET A 1 -27.91 -2.80 -30.21
CA MET A 1 -26.83 -2.18 -31.02
C MET A 1 -26.84 -0.72 -30.65
N ALA A 2 -25.87 -0.26 -29.84
CA ALA A 2 -25.76 1.16 -29.51
C ALA A 2 -25.16 1.87 -30.75
N ILE A 3 -25.89 2.82 -31.30
CA ILE A 3 -25.40 3.70 -32.36
C ILE A 3 -24.66 4.83 -31.66
N GLU A 4 -23.33 4.78 -31.70
CA GLU A 4 -22.47 5.88 -31.27
C GLU A 4 -22.48 6.92 -32.37
N LEU A 5 -23.19 8.06 -32.19
CA LEU A 5 -23.13 9.20 -33.09
C LEU A 5 -21.87 10.01 -32.78
N GLN A 6 -20.82 9.83 -33.54
CA GLN A 6 -19.67 10.73 -33.52
C GLN A 6 -19.98 11.98 -34.36
N LEU A 7 -20.23 13.11 -33.70
CA LEU A 7 -20.39 14.40 -34.36
C LEU A 7 -19.01 15.04 -34.54
N LYS A 8 -18.52 15.11 -35.77
CA LYS A 8 -17.37 15.95 -36.11
C LYS A 8 -17.84 17.37 -36.37
N ASN A 9 -17.19 18.35 -35.77
CA ASN A 9 -17.53 19.75 -35.93
C ASN A 9 -16.29 20.58 -36.34
N GLY A 10 -16.53 21.71 -37.01
CA GLY A 10 -15.50 22.64 -37.42
C GLY A 10 -16.11 23.84 -38.19
N THR A 11 -15.33 24.87 -38.42
CA THR A 11 -15.70 25.96 -39.32
C THR A 11 -15.78 25.48 -40.77
N LEU A 12 -16.49 26.17 -41.66
CA LEU A 12 -16.57 25.82 -43.06
C LEU A 12 -15.15 25.79 -43.68
N LYS A 13 -14.29 26.74 -43.29
CA LYS A 13 -12.91 26.83 -43.76
C LYS A 13 -12.09 25.59 -43.34
N GLU A 14 -12.19 25.15 -42.09
CA GLU A 14 -11.47 23.94 -41.63
C GLU A 14 -11.96 22.68 -42.34
N TRP A 15 -13.26 22.57 -42.58
CA TRP A 15 -13.85 21.48 -43.35
C TRP A 15 -13.40 21.48 -44.78
N GLU A 16 -13.34 22.66 -45.42
CA GLU A 16 -12.88 22.81 -46.81
C GLU A 16 -11.38 22.57 -46.95
N GLU A 17 -10.57 22.99 -46.01
CA GLU A 17 -9.13 22.77 -46.00
C GLU A 17 -8.78 21.29 -45.81
N SER A 18 -9.41 20.63 -44.83
CA SER A 18 -9.20 19.21 -44.57
C SER A 18 -9.85 18.27 -45.58
N ASN A 19 -10.98 18.69 -46.14
CA ASN A 19 -11.78 17.99 -47.14
C ASN A 19 -11.85 16.46 -46.94
N PRO A 20 -12.26 15.97 -45.72
CA PRO A 20 -12.25 14.56 -45.39
C PRO A 20 -13.36 13.80 -46.13
N ILE A 21 -13.20 12.47 -46.20
CA ILE A 21 -14.31 11.57 -46.51
C ILE A 21 -14.99 11.23 -45.20
N LEU A 22 -16.27 11.60 -45.03
CA LEU A 22 -17.08 11.23 -43.88
C LEU A 22 -17.62 9.81 -44.07
N ALA A 23 -17.59 8.99 -43.01
CA ALA A 23 -18.14 7.64 -43.07
C ALA A 23 -19.65 7.68 -43.42
N GLU A 24 -20.19 6.56 -43.89
CA GLU A 24 -21.63 6.47 -44.20
C GLU A 24 -22.48 6.72 -42.93
N GLY A 25 -23.31 7.77 -42.97
CA GLY A 25 -24.10 8.20 -41.81
C GLY A 25 -23.40 9.10 -40.80
N GLU A 26 -22.09 9.38 -40.98
CA GLU A 26 -21.34 10.31 -40.13
C GLU A 26 -21.80 11.75 -40.39
N VAL A 27 -22.12 12.50 -39.33
CA VAL A 27 -22.59 13.87 -39.44
C VAL A 27 -21.47 14.86 -39.17
N GLY A 28 -21.18 15.69 -40.18
CA GLY A 28 -20.30 16.86 -40.06
C GLY A 28 -21.15 18.11 -39.74
N VAL A 29 -20.68 18.85 -38.72
CA VAL A 29 -21.36 20.11 -38.28
C VAL A 29 -20.50 21.29 -38.62
N VAL A 30 -21.04 22.26 -39.36
CA VAL A 30 -20.36 23.52 -39.65
C VAL A 30 -20.83 24.59 -38.67
N LEU A 31 -19.91 25.13 -37.86
CA LEU A 31 -20.17 25.96 -36.68
C LEU A 31 -20.30 27.48 -36.94
N GLU A 32 -20.62 27.92 -38.14
CA GLU A 32 -20.77 29.33 -38.45
C GLU A 32 -22.24 29.79 -38.47
N PRO A 33 -22.52 31.11 -38.41
CA PRO A 33 -23.90 31.62 -38.45
C PRO A 33 -24.65 31.22 -39.71
N SER A 34 -23.94 30.99 -40.81
CA SER A 34 -24.46 30.42 -42.08
C SER A 34 -24.16 28.92 -42.19
N GLY A 35 -23.81 28.28 -41.12
CA GLY A 35 -23.42 26.87 -41.05
C GLY A 35 -24.59 25.90 -41.26
N GLY A 36 -24.30 24.63 -41.20
CA GLY A 36 -25.24 23.55 -41.45
C GLY A 36 -24.69 22.17 -41.18
N LEU A 37 -25.41 21.18 -41.68
CA LEU A 37 -25.05 19.78 -41.53
C LEU A 37 -24.61 19.18 -42.90
N VAL A 38 -23.66 18.29 -42.84
CA VAL A 38 -23.29 17.43 -43.96
C VAL A 38 -23.30 15.97 -43.45
N VAL A 39 -23.91 15.09 -44.22
CA VAL A 39 -23.95 13.66 -43.87
C VAL A 39 -23.07 12.88 -44.81
N GLY A 40 -22.14 12.17 -44.29
CA GLY A 40 -21.22 11.32 -45.03
C GLY A 40 -21.91 10.14 -45.69
N ASN A 41 -21.42 9.76 -46.85
CA ASN A 41 -21.87 8.59 -47.60
C ASN A 41 -20.77 7.52 -47.74
N GLY A 42 -19.68 7.68 -47.04
CA GLY A 42 -18.53 6.76 -47.02
C GLY A 42 -17.65 6.79 -48.29
N LYS A 43 -17.97 7.68 -49.26
CA LYS A 43 -17.31 7.70 -50.58
C LYS A 43 -16.85 9.08 -50.99
N ASP A 44 -17.70 10.07 -50.88
CA ASP A 44 -17.46 11.41 -51.38
C ASP A 44 -16.76 12.27 -50.31
N ARG A 45 -15.97 13.24 -50.77
CA ARG A 45 -15.28 14.20 -49.91
C ARG A 45 -16.26 15.27 -49.43
N PHE A 46 -15.97 15.91 -48.30
CA PHE A 46 -16.81 16.92 -47.68
C PHE A 46 -17.34 17.96 -48.69
N LYS A 47 -16.49 18.47 -49.59
CA LYS A 47 -16.87 19.45 -50.63
C LYS A 47 -17.86 18.94 -51.67
N ASP A 48 -17.93 17.64 -51.85
CA ASP A 48 -18.77 16.99 -52.85
C ASP A 48 -20.09 16.49 -52.25
N LEU A 49 -20.21 16.56 -50.90
CA LEU A 49 -21.42 16.18 -50.19
C LEU A 49 -22.44 17.33 -50.15
N PRO A 50 -23.73 17.04 -50.22
CA PRO A 50 -24.76 18.09 -50.18
C PRO A 50 -24.75 18.77 -48.79
N PHE A 51 -24.43 20.08 -48.82
CA PHE A 51 -24.50 20.97 -47.64
C PHE A 51 -25.90 21.42 -47.39
N LYS A 52 -26.37 21.27 -46.15
CA LYS A 52 -27.70 21.66 -45.72
C LYS A 52 -27.61 22.75 -44.64
N PRO A 53 -28.03 24.00 -44.94
CA PRO A 53 -28.03 25.11 -43.98
C PRO A 53 -28.97 24.84 -42.81
N TRP A 54 -28.64 25.44 -41.65
CA TRP A 54 -29.51 25.43 -40.50
C TRP A 54 -30.91 25.95 -40.83
N ALA A 55 -31.96 25.32 -40.35
CA ALA A 55 -33.27 25.80 -40.12
C ALA A 55 -34.45 25.22 -40.91
N GLN A 56 -34.33 24.73 -42.11
CA GLN A 56 -35.52 24.19 -42.78
C GLN A 56 -35.51 22.69 -43.04
N ASP A 57 -34.32 22.10 -43.15
CA ASP A 57 -34.14 20.71 -43.59
C ASP A 57 -33.68 19.71 -42.53
N ALA A 58 -33.27 20.17 -41.33
CA ALA A 58 -32.80 19.27 -40.29
C ALA A 58 -33.88 18.29 -39.79
N TYR A 59 -35.13 18.75 -39.74
CA TYR A 59 -36.27 17.89 -39.43
C TYR A 59 -36.49 16.84 -40.54
N ASP A 60 -36.50 17.26 -41.81
CA ASP A 60 -36.71 16.36 -42.94
C ASP A 60 -35.59 15.33 -43.08
N ILE A 61 -34.36 15.72 -42.76
CA ILE A 61 -33.19 14.81 -42.73
C ILE A 61 -33.35 13.76 -41.63
N LEU A 62 -33.71 14.16 -40.42
CA LEU A 62 -33.89 13.23 -39.29
C LEU A 62 -35.11 12.33 -39.48
N VAL A 63 -36.18 12.81 -40.09
CA VAL A 63 -37.32 11.97 -40.45
C VAL A 63 -36.94 10.98 -41.55
N THR A 64 -36.23 11.45 -42.57
CA THR A 64 -35.95 10.64 -43.78
C THR A 64 -34.84 9.63 -43.56
N TYR A 65 -33.75 10.01 -42.84
CA TYR A 65 -32.53 9.20 -42.73
C TYR A 65 -32.20 8.79 -41.28
N GLY A 66 -32.69 9.55 -40.27
CA GLY A 66 -32.41 9.31 -38.85
C GLY A 66 -33.50 8.54 -38.12
N GLY A 67 -34.61 8.17 -38.77
CA GLY A 67 -35.72 7.42 -38.15
C GLY A 67 -36.53 8.24 -37.13
N TYR A 68 -36.42 9.56 -37.14
CA TYR A 68 -37.18 10.44 -36.26
C TYR A 68 -38.67 10.34 -36.57
N ARG A 69 -39.50 10.18 -35.54
CA ARG A 69 -40.95 9.94 -35.70
C ARG A 69 -41.86 11.01 -35.04
N GLY A 70 -41.24 12.07 -34.44
CA GLY A 70 -41.97 13.18 -33.85
C GLY A 70 -42.50 14.18 -34.89
N THR A 71 -43.36 15.11 -34.47
CA THR A 71 -43.82 16.23 -35.33
C THR A 71 -42.74 17.29 -35.50
N LYS A 72 -42.94 18.24 -36.40
CA LYS A 72 -42.00 19.37 -36.58
C LYS A 72 -41.95 20.27 -35.33
N GLU A 73 -43.08 20.38 -34.62
CA GLU A 73 -43.15 21.06 -33.33
C GLU A 73 -42.36 20.33 -32.26
N ASP A 74 -42.41 19.00 -32.24
CA ASP A 74 -41.61 18.18 -31.33
C ASP A 74 -40.10 18.35 -31.63
N PHE A 75 -39.75 18.32 -32.93
CA PHE A 75 -38.35 18.57 -33.33
C PHE A 75 -37.88 19.99 -32.98
N CYS A 76 -38.71 21.03 -33.22
CA CYS A 76 -38.34 22.39 -32.81
C CYS A 76 -38.22 22.52 -31.28
N ARG A 77 -39.04 21.79 -30.52
CA ARG A 77 -39.00 21.75 -29.07
C ARG A 77 -37.72 21.02 -28.59
N GLU A 78 -37.40 19.90 -29.22
CA GLU A 78 -36.14 19.18 -29.01
C GLU A 78 -34.92 20.04 -29.32
N LEU A 79 -34.93 20.67 -30.51
CA LEU A 79 -33.86 21.53 -30.94
C LEU A 79 -33.73 22.76 -30.04
N SER A 80 -34.82 23.36 -29.60
CA SER A 80 -34.79 24.50 -28.68
C SER A 80 -34.41 24.11 -27.26
N SER A 81 -34.73 22.89 -26.83
CA SER A 81 -34.27 22.34 -25.53
C SER A 81 -32.80 21.94 -25.55
N SER A 82 -32.33 21.42 -26.69
CA SER A 82 -30.91 21.12 -26.91
C SER A 82 -30.09 22.39 -27.24
N LEU A 83 -30.70 23.46 -27.72
CA LEU A 83 -30.05 24.77 -27.92
C LEU A 83 -30.01 25.65 -26.67
N ARG A 84 -30.75 25.33 -25.60
CA ARG A 84 -30.35 25.74 -24.27
C ARG A 84 -29.16 24.87 -23.90
N MET A 85 -27.96 25.25 -24.41
CA MET A 85 -26.73 24.60 -23.96
C MET A 85 -26.74 24.62 -22.44
N PRO A 86 -26.72 23.45 -21.79
CA PRO A 86 -26.52 23.42 -20.33
C PRO A 86 -25.24 24.21 -20.05
N GLU A 87 -25.24 24.95 -18.95
CA GLU A 87 -24.02 25.65 -18.53
C GLU A 87 -22.85 24.66 -18.60
N GLN A 88 -21.86 24.96 -19.43
CA GLN A 88 -20.69 24.11 -19.64
C GLN A 88 -19.43 24.84 -19.24
N GLN A 89 -18.56 24.14 -18.59
CA GLN A 89 -17.19 24.59 -18.34
C GLN A 89 -16.24 23.49 -18.78
N ALA A 90 -15.21 23.88 -19.51
CA ALA A 90 -14.18 22.98 -19.97
C ALA A 90 -12.80 23.59 -19.72
N GLY A 91 -11.83 22.76 -19.52
CA GLY A 91 -10.46 23.21 -19.28
C GLY A 91 -9.49 22.05 -19.11
N VAL A 92 -8.34 22.40 -18.60
CA VAL A 92 -7.22 21.46 -18.42
C VAL A 92 -6.91 21.37 -16.94
N LEU A 93 -6.76 20.14 -16.46
CA LEU A 93 -6.27 19.82 -15.13
C LEU A 93 -4.83 19.33 -15.24
N THR A 94 -4.01 19.75 -14.30
CA THR A 94 -2.67 19.18 -14.10
C THR A 94 -2.72 18.34 -12.85
N ASN A 95 -2.31 17.08 -12.94
CA ASN A 95 -2.26 16.20 -11.78
C ASN A 95 -1.18 16.72 -10.81
N ALA A 96 -1.58 17.10 -9.60
CA ALA A 96 -0.70 17.67 -8.59
C ALA A 96 0.01 16.61 -7.72
N GLY A 97 -0.44 15.35 -7.75
CA GLY A 97 0.15 14.26 -6.95
C GLY A 97 -0.55 12.92 -7.15
N ALA A 98 0.01 11.87 -6.55
CA ALA A 98 -0.62 10.57 -6.48
C ALA A 98 -1.87 10.62 -5.59
N GLY A 99 -2.92 9.88 -5.96
CA GLY A 99 -4.16 9.80 -5.21
C GLY A 99 -5.21 10.84 -5.63
N TRP A 100 -6.14 11.15 -4.71
CA TRP A 100 -7.27 12.01 -4.99
C TRP A 100 -6.89 13.49 -4.97
N ASN A 101 -7.09 14.17 -6.10
CA ASN A 101 -6.89 15.61 -6.28
C ASN A 101 -8.25 16.32 -6.28
N SER A 102 -8.30 17.55 -5.75
CA SER A 102 -9.49 18.39 -5.76
C SER A 102 -9.40 19.41 -6.89
N PHE A 103 -10.52 19.67 -7.56
CA PHE A 103 -10.68 20.74 -8.54
C PHE A 103 -11.91 21.58 -8.23
N THR A 104 -11.75 22.90 -8.24
CA THR A 104 -12.86 23.85 -8.10
C THR A 104 -13.15 24.47 -9.45
N PHE A 105 -14.41 24.49 -9.84
CA PHE A 105 -14.82 25.14 -11.09
C PHE A 105 -14.51 26.63 -11.07
N PRO A 106 -14.10 27.22 -12.20
CA PRO A 106 -13.91 28.66 -12.33
C PRO A 106 -15.12 29.49 -11.97
N LYS A 107 -16.31 28.92 -12.20
CA LYS A 107 -17.60 29.47 -11.83
C LYS A 107 -18.48 28.38 -11.26
N GLU A 108 -19.18 28.62 -10.16
CA GLU A 108 -20.14 27.68 -9.59
C GLU A 108 -21.32 27.47 -10.56
N PHE A 109 -21.71 26.19 -10.74
CA PHE A 109 -22.88 25.84 -11.54
C PHE A 109 -24.18 26.12 -10.78
N ALA A 110 -25.19 26.56 -11.50
CA ALA A 110 -26.53 26.74 -10.93
C ALA A 110 -27.21 25.40 -10.61
N GLU A 111 -26.94 24.37 -11.42
CA GLU A 111 -27.58 23.05 -11.38
C GLU A 111 -26.56 21.96 -11.04
N ASP A 112 -27.04 20.72 -10.82
CA ASP A 112 -26.18 19.55 -10.66
C ASP A 112 -25.31 19.35 -11.90
N VAL A 113 -24.11 18.78 -11.73
CA VAL A 113 -23.07 18.75 -12.76
C VAL A 113 -22.71 17.32 -13.10
N PHE A 114 -22.52 17.07 -14.38
CA PHE A 114 -21.87 15.88 -14.90
C PHE A 114 -20.46 16.24 -15.39
N VAL A 115 -19.46 15.43 -15.05
CA VAL A 115 -18.05 15.67 -15.38
C VAL A 115 -17.50 14.53 -16.21
N ILE A 116 -16.88 14.86 -17.33
CA ILE A 116 -16.09 13.95 -18.16
C ILE A 116 -14.63 14.35 -18.05
N LEU A 117 -13.75 13.37 -17.81
CA LEU A 117 -12.31 13.55 -17.82
C LEU A 117 -11.69 12.75 -18.96
N THR A 118 -10.79 13.40 -19.69
CA THR A 118 -10.05 12.76 -20.79
C THR A 118 -8.55 13.00 -20.59
N PRO A 119 -7.78 11.99 -20.13
CA PRO A 119 -6.34 12.12 -19.99
C PRO A 119 -5.68 12.17 -21.37
N GLN A 120 -4.63 12.99 -21.51
CA GLN A 120 -3.84 13.11 -22.75
C GLN A 120 -2.70 12.08 -22.83
N ALA A 121 -2.58 11.18 -21.86
CA ALA A 121 -1.57 10.13 -21.85
C ALA A 121 -2.19 8.76 -22.13
N ALA A 122 -1.51 7.96 -22.95
CA ALA A 122 -1.91 6.57 -23.22
C ALA A 122 -1.82 5.72 -21.95
N ALA A 123 -2.76 4.78 -21.78
CA ALA A 123 -2.85 3.87 -20.64
C ALA A 123 -3.02 4.55 -19.25
N VAL A 124 -3.60 5.76 -19.22
CA VAL A 124 -4.03 6.42 -17.99
C VAL A 124 -5.56 6.44 -17.94
N PHE A 125 -6.11 6.00 -16.81
CA PHE A 125 -7.53 5.95 -16.53
C PHE A 125 -7.90 7.00 -15.49
N THR A 126 -9.14 7.47 -15.54
CA THR A 126 -9.63 8.50 -14.63
C THR A 126 -10.75 7.97 -13.76
N SER A 127 -10.80 8.42 -12.52
CA SER A 127 -11.96 8.26 -11.64
C SER A 127 -12.36 9.63 -11.09
N VAL A 128 -13.66 9.84 -10.95
CA VAL A 128 -14.23 11.08 -10.42
C VAL A 128 -15.15 10.75 -9.27
N LYS A 129 -15.10 11.53 -8.20
CA LYS A 129 -16.05 11.44 -7.08
C LYS A 129 -16.35 12.82 -6.51
N ASN A 130 -17.34 12.88 -5.62
CA ASN A 130 -17.71 14.11 -4.91
C ASN A 130 -17.95 15.28 -5.87
N ILE A 131 -18.69 15.01 -6.98
CA ILE A 131 -19.05 16.06 -7.93
C ILE A 131 -20.09 16.95 -7.26
N THR A 132 -19.82 18.25 -7.21
CA THR A 132 -20.68 19.29 -6.65
C THR A 132 -20.82 20.42 -7.66
N LYS A 133 -21.67 21.38 -7.39
CA LYS A 133 -21.79 22.60 -8.20
C LYS A 133 -20.51 23.45 -8.20
N GLN A 134 -19.64 23.26 -7.22
CA GLN A 134 -18.42 24.03 -7.02
C GLN A 134 -17.18 23.34 -7.55
N GLY A 135 -17.19 22.00 -7.69
CA GLY A 135 -16.02 21.24 -8.11
C GLY A 135 -16.19 19.75 -7.97
N PHE A 136 -15.08 19.03 -8.09
CA PHE A 136 -15.06 17.56 -7.99
C PHE A 136 -13.68 17.08 -7.52
N HIS A 137 -13.64 15.82 -7.07
CA HIS A 137 -12.39 15.13 -6.84
C HIS A 137 -12.08 14.16 -7.98
N TYR A 138 -10.83 14.05 -8.38
CA TYR A 138 -10.39 13.12 -9.42
C TYR A 138 -9.11 12.39 -9.03
N CYS A 139 -8.95 11.18 -9.56
CA CYS A 139 -7.75 10.37 -9.40
C CYS A 139 -7.38 9.75 -10.75
N LEU A 140 -6.09 9.61 -10.99
CA LEU A 140 -5.54 8.98 -12.19
C LEU A 140 -4.89 7.66 -11.83
N TYR A 141 -5.09 6.66 -12.66
CA TYR A 141 -4.57 5.31 -12.48
C TYR A 141 -3.86 4.85 -13.77
N ASP A 142 -2.83 4.06 -13.62
CA ASP A 142 -2.23 3.34 -14.73
C ASP A 142 -2.98 2.03 -15.05
N ALA A 143 -2.47 1.27 -16.02
CA ALA A 143 -3.06 -0.01 -16.42
C ALA A 143 -2.97 -1.11 -15.33
N ALA A 144 -2.13 -0.93 -14.32
CA ALA A 144 -2.03 -1.84 -13.17
C ALA A 144 -2.97 -1.44 -12.03
N GLY A 145 -3.67 -0.29 -12.15
CA GLY A 145 -4.55 0.25 -11.11
C GLY A 145 -3.82 1.07 -10.03
N GLU A 146 -2.53 1.36 -10.24
CA GLU A 146 -1.74 2.18 -9.33
C GLU A 146 -1.96 3.68 -9.62
N THR A 147 -1.93 4.51 -8.58
CA THR A 147 -2.15 5.94 -8.74
C THR A 147 -0.96 6.63 -9.43
N VAL A 148 -1.26 7.42 -10.48
CA VAL A 148 -0.23 8.13 -11.25
C VAL A 148 0.14 9.43 -10.56
N SER A 149 1.45 9.62 -10.28
CA SER A 149 2.01 10.81 -9.63
C SER A 149 2.68 11.82 -10.58
N ASN A 150 2.73 11.51 -11.88
CA ASN A 150 3.37 12.36 -12.87
C ASN A 150 2.41 13.45 -13.40
N ASN A 151 2.95 14.56 -13.89
CA ASN A 151 2.20 15.66 -14.51
C ASN A 151 1.47 15.19 -15.79
N VAL A 152 0.37 14.47 -15.61
CA VAL A 152 -0.50 14.08 -16.72
C VAL A 152 -1.51 15.20 -16.94
N VAL A 153 -1.59 15.66 -18.18
CA VAL A 153 -2.60 16.64 -18.61
C VAL A 153 -3.93 15.92 -18.80
N VAL A 154 -4.98 16.39 -18.15
CA VAL A 154 -6.34 15.84 -18.25
C VAL A 154 -7.28 16.96 -18.72
N ASN A 155 -7.95 16.75 -19.84
CA ASN A 155 -9.05 17.63 -20.22
C ASN A 155 -10.28 17.30 -19.37
N TYR A 156 -10.98 18.31 -18.90
CA TYR A 156 -12.29 18.14 -18.30
C TYR A 156 -13.36 18.87 -19.09
N MET A 157 -14.56 18.32 -19.10
CA MET A 157 -15.79 18.95 -19.52
C MET A 157 -16.82 18.73 -18.43
N ALA A 158 -17.39 19.81 -17.91
CA ALA A 158 -18.45 19.79 -16.92
C ALA A 158 -19.71 20.42 -17.52
N THR A 159 -20.84 19.75 -17.36
CA THR A 159 -22.11 20.16 -17.95
C THR A 159 -23.20 20.13 -16.89
N ALA A 160 -23.98 21.21 -16.76
CA ALA A 160 -25.13 21.24 -15.88
C ALA A 160 -26.24 20.29 -16.39
N VAL A 161 -26.85 19.55 -15.48
CA VAL A 161 -27.96 18.64 -15.77
C VAL A 161 -29.27 19.36 -15.42
N SER A 162 -30.02 19.81 -16.39
CA SER A 162 -31.33 20.41 -16.14
C SER A 162 -32.37 19.35 -15.75
N GLU A 163 -33.36 19.74 -14.93
CA GLU A 163 -34.49 18.87 -14.56
C GLU A 163 -35.26 18.36 -15.80
N LEU A 164 -35.41 19.20 -16.83
CA LEU A 164 -36.01 18.82 -18.10
C LEU A 164 -35.21 17.67 -18.77
N ASN A 165 -33.91 17.83 -18.93
CA ASN A 165 -33.07 16.80 -19.57
C ASN A 165 -33.10 15.49 -18.80
N MET A 166 -33.10 15.56 -17.48
CA MET A 166 -33.17 14.38 -16.63
C MET A 166 -34.53 13.68 -16.76
N ALA A 167 -35.62 14.42 -16.75
CA ALA A 167 -36.98 13.87 -16.94
C ALA A 167 -37.11 13.17 -18.29
N GLN A 168 -36.64 13.80 -19.36
CA GLN A 168 -36.67 13.25 -20.70
C GLN A 168 -35.84 11.99 -20.84
N ALA A 169 -34.62 11.98 -20.25
CA ALA A 169 -33.74 10.83 -20.27
C ALA A 169 -34.34 9.63 -19.53
N ILE A 170 -34.92 9.86 -18.35
CA ILE A 170 -35.59 8.83 -17.54
C ILE A 170 -36.82 8.31 -18.26
N ALA A 171 -37.66 9.19 -18.81
CA ALA A 171 -38.84 8.80 -19.58
C ALA A 171 -38.46 7.92 -20.77
N LYS A 172 -37.45 8.33 -21.55
CA LYS A 172 -36.92 7.53 -22.66
C LYS A 172 -36.44 6.16 -22.23
N ALA A 173 -35.70 6.09 -21.13
CA ALA A 173 -35.21 4.84 -20.57
C ALA A 173 -36.32 3.92 -20.05
N ALA A 174 -37.44 4.49 -19.63
CA ALA A 174 -38.69 3.80 -19.26
C ALA A 174 -39.56 3.39 -20.47
N GLY A 175 -39.17 3.72 -21.71
CA GLY A 175 -39.96 3.44 -22.90
C GLY A 175 -41.16 4.40 -23.11
N LEU A 176 -41.14 5.51 -22.40
CA LEU A 176 -42.18 6.58 -22.50
C LEU A 176 -41.77 7.62 -23.54
N ASN A 177 -42.73 8.44 -23.97
CA ASN A 177 -42.43 9.61 -24.80
C ASN A 177 -41.67 10.65 -23.99
N PRO A 178 -40.37 10.91 -24.26
CA PRO A 178 -39.56 11.82 -23.46
C PRO A 178 -40.06 13.28 -23.51
N PHE A 179 -40.78 13.69 -24.56
CA PHE A 179 -41.24 15.05 -24.77
C PHE A 179 -42.60 15.34 -24.10
N ALA A 180 -43.20 14.34 -23.48
CA ALA A 180 -44.42 14.52 -22.72
C ALA A 180 -44.19 15.16 -21.34
N TYR A 181 -42.91 15.25 -20.88
CA TYR A 181 -42.58 15.66 -19.51
C TYR A 181 -41.61 16.81 -19.51
N ASP A 182 -41.99 17.92 -18.92
CA ASP A 182 -41.15 19.12 -18.76
C ASP A 182 -40.32 19.09 -17.47
N ASN A 183 -40.65 18.20 -16.53
CA ASN A 183 -39.94 18.05 -15.25
C ASN A 183 -40.16 16.65 -14.66
N LEU A 184 -39.34 16.31 -13.65
CA LEU A 184 -39.41 15.03 -12.94
C LEU A 184 -40.68 14.84 -12.12
N THR A 185 -41.28 15.94 -11.64
CA THR A 185 -42.50 15.89 -10.84
C THR A 185 -43.68 15.36 -11.67
N SER A 186 -43.88 15.86 -12.89
CA SER A 186 -44.93 15.36 -13.79
C SER A 186 -44.67 13.92 -14.21
N LEU A 187 -43.43 13.57 -14.52
CA LEU A 187 -43.06 12.21 -14.86
C LEU A 187 -43.40 11.21 -13.74
N PHE A 188 -43.03 11.50 -12.49
CA PHE A 188 -43.33 10.59 -11.38
C PHE A 188 -44.81 10.60 -10.96
N ALA A 189 -45.52 11.71 -11.12
CA ALA A 189 -46.95 11.75 -10.86
C ALA A 189 -47.72 10.79 -11.77
N ASP A 190 -47.35 10.74 -13.05
CA ASP A 190 -48.09 9.99 -14.06
C ASP A 190 -47.57 8.57 -14.27
N HIS A 191 -46.21 8.33 -14.14
CA HIS A 191 -45.57 7.10 -14.57
C HIS A 191 -44.45 6.60 -13.62
N ALA A 192 -44.58 6.79 -12.31
CA ALA A 192 -43.61 6.28 -11.35
C ALA A 192 -43.43 4.74 -11.43
N ALA A 193 -44.56 4.02 -11.68
CA ALA A 193 -44.53 2.56 -11.76
C ALA A 193 -43.73 2.06 -12.99
N GLU A 194 -43.89 2.68 -14.14
CA GLU A 194 -43.12 2.35 -15.36
C GLU A 194 -41.67 2.68 -15.21
N VAL A 195 -41.31 3.82 -14.57
CA VAL A 195 -39.94 4.20 -14.27
C VAL A 195 -39.29 3.17 -13.36
N VAL A 196 -39.96 2.73 -12.28
CA VAL A 196 -39.47 1.72 -11.35
C VAL A 196 -39.30 0.34 -12.01
N SER A 197 -40.22 0.00 -12.93
CA SER A 197 -40.20 -1.26 -13.67
C SER A 197 -39.05 -1.34 -14.69
N SER A 198 -38.54 -0.19 -15.14
CA SER A 198 -37.39 -0.10 -16.04
C SER A 198 -36.11 0.01 -15.24
N GLU A 199 -35.27 -1.04 -15.25
CA GLU A 199 -33.98 -1.05 -14.55
C GLU A 199 -33.08 0.14 -14.97
N ALA A 200 -33.05 0.45 -16.26
CA ALA A 200 -32.27 1.57 -16.79
C ALA A 200 -32.76 2.92 -16.25
N ALA A 201 -34.08 3.18 -16.32
CA ALA A 201 -34.69 4.40 -15.81
C ALA A 201 -34.50 4.54 -14.29
N PHE A 202 -34.78 3.48 -13.55
CA PHE A 202 -34.71 3.51 -12.10
C PHE A 202 -33.24 3.65 -11.60
N ASN A 203 -32.25 3.10 -12.33
CA ASN A 203 -30.86 3.33 -12.04
C ASN A 203 -30.45 4.80 -12.23
N MET A 204 -31.02 5.50 -13.19
CA MET A 204 -30.81 6.95 -13.34
C MET A 204 -31.40 7.72 -12.15
N VAL A 205 -32.62 7.38 -11.70
CA VAL A 205 -33.22 7.97 -10.50
C VAL A 205 -32.36 7.74 -9.26
N LYS A 206 -31.90 6.50 -9.06
CA LYS A 206 -31.06 6.14 -7.87
C LYS A 206 -29.71 6.85 -7.83
N ARG A 207 -29.17 7.28 -8.95
CA ARG A 207 -27.83 7.91 -9.03
C ARG A 207 -27.87 9.43 -9.02
N SER A 208 -29.00 10.04 -9.28
CA SER A 208 -29.16 11.50 -9.35
C SER A 208 -29.77 12.04 -8.06
N GLY A 209 -29.08 12.97 -7.38
CA GLY A 209 -29.64 13.64 -6.20
C GLY A 209 -30.91 14.46 -6.50
N MET A 210 -31.01 15.01 -7.71
CA MET A 210 -32.21 15.71 -8.18
C MET A 210 -33.37 14.74 -8.38
N ALA A 211 -33.18 13.69 -9.20
CA ALA A 211 -34.22 12.72 -9.48
C ALA A 211 -34.63 11.93 -8.22
N ALA A 212 -33.67 11.57 -7.39
CA ALA A 212 -33.93 10.92 -6.10
C ALA A 212 -34.76 11.81 -5.16
N GLY A 213 -34.42 13.09 -5.05
CA GLY A 213 -35.19 14.04 -4.25
C GLY A 213 -36.63 14.19 -4.71
N ARG A 214 -36.84 14.31 -6.02
CA ARG A 214 -38.20 14.38 -6.61
C ARG A 214 -38.97 13.07 -6.43
N TYR A 215 -38.30 11.92 -6.58
CA TYR A 215 -38.94 10.64 -6.36
C TYR A 215 -39.32 10.43 -4.89
N ILE A 216 -38.47 10.86 -3.94
CA ILE A 216 -38.82 10.87 -2.52
C ILE A 216 -40.01 11.76 -2.23
N CYS A 217 -40.10 12.95 -2.83
CA CYS A 217 -41.32 13.80 -2.73
C CYS A 217 -42.57 13.06 -3.21
N HIS A 218 -42.49 12.32 -4.31
CA HIS A 218 -43.60 11.50 -4.80
C HIS A 218 -43.99 10.40 -3.79
N LEU A 219 -43.03 9.69 -3.20
CA LEU A 219 -43.27 8.62 -2.21
C LEU A 219 -43.86 9.14 -0.89
N THR A 220 -43.48 10.35 -0.48
CA THR A 220 -43.80 10.91 0.84
C THR A 220 -44.97 11.88 0.80
N GLY A 221 -45.40 12.32 -0.37
CA GLY A 221 -46.42 13.38 -0.54
C GLY A 221 -45.87 14.78 -0.19
N LEU A 222 -44.58 14.97 -0.02
CA LEU A 222 -43.97 16.29 0.18
C LEU A 222 -44.09 17.14 -1.08
N ASN A 223 -44.27 18.46 -0.88
CA ASN A 223 -44.40 19.38 -2.00
C ASN A 223 -43.07 19.48 -2.79
N PRO A 224 -43.03 19.00 -4.04
CA PRO A 224 -41.80 19.01 -4.82
C PRO A 224 -41.32 20.42 -5.22
N VAL A 225 -42.18 21.43 -5.17
CA VAL A 225 -41.80 22.83 -5.45
C VAL A 225 -40.87 23.38 -4.36
N SER A 226 -41.03 22.89 -3.13
CA SER A 226 -40.18 23.29 -1.99
C SER A 226 -38.83 22.59 -1.98
N TYR A 227 -38.71 21.43 -2.65
CA TYR A 227 -37.51 20.58 -2.58
C TYR A 227 -37.05 20.21 -3.99
N HIS A 228 -36.00 20.91 -4.48
CA HIS A 228 -35.46 20.71 -5.83
C HIS A 228 -34.63 19.45 -5.99
N ASN A 229 -34.02 18.97 -4.89
CA ASN A 229 -33.16 17.81 -4.85
C ASN A 229 -33.11 17.25 -3.43
N ILE A 230 -32.32 16.16 -3.27
CA ILE A 230 -32.14 15.51 -1.97
C ILE A 230 -31.49 16.42 -0.92
N VAL A 231 -30.60 17.35 -1.32
CA VAL A 231 -29.92 18.26 -0.37
C VAL A 231 -30.90 19.24 0.25
N SER A 232 -31.90 19.73 -0.52
CA SER A 232 -32.93 20.58 0.04
C SER A 232 -33.85 19.83 1.00
N LEU A 233 -34.13 18.55 0.77
CA LEU A 233 -34.81 17.67 1.73
C LEU A 233 -33.97 17.45 2.99
N ALA A 234 -32.70 17.20 2.83
CA ALA A 234 -31.72 16.97 3.93
C ALA A 234 -31.51 18.23 4.82
N GLY A 235 -31.83 19.41 4.31
CA GLY A 235 -31.80 20.67 5.05
C GLY A 235 -33.06 20.96 5.88
N ASP A 236 -34.15 20.21 5.69
CA ASP A 236 -35.43 20.43 6.32
C ASP A 236 -35.81 19.32 7.29
N GLU A 237 -35.97 19.67 8.58
CA GLU A 237 -36.25 18.69 9.63
C GLU A 237 -37.62 18.01 9.43
N THR A 238 -38.64 18.76 8.99
CA THR A 238 -39.98 18.22 8.78
C THR A 238 -39.99 17.23 7.62
N ALA A 239 -39.29 17.55 6.54
CA ALA A 239 -39.13 16.65 5.41
C ALA A 239 -38.38 15.37 5.85
N MET A 240 -37.33 15.49 6.61
CA MET A 240 -36.57 14.36 7.09
C MET A 240 -37.31 13.48 8.09
N ASN A 241 -38.17 14.09 8.96
CA ASN A 241 -39.08 13.32 9.81
C ASN A 241 -40.08 12.52 8.97
N THR A 242 -40.63 13.11 7.91
CA THR A 242 -41.57 12.44 6.98
C THR A 242 -40.88 11.29 6.24
N ILE A 243 -39.66 11.47 5.75
CA ILE A 243 -38.87 10.41 5.11
C ILE A 243 -38.61 9.26 6.09
N ALA A 244 -38.23 9.57 7.33
CA ALA A 244 -37.90 8.59 8.35
C ALA A 244 -39.09 7.67 8.74
N VAL A 245 -40.33 8.13 8.61
CA VAL A 245 -41.53 7.32 8.90
C VAL A 245 -42.13 6.67 7.66
N THR A 246 -41.67 7.00 6.46
CA THR A 246 -42.18 6.44 5.20
C THR A 246 -41.30 5.28 4.74
N GLY A 247 -41.77 4.04 4.94
CA GLY A 247 -40.96 2.81 4.68
C GLY A 247 -40.47 2.70 3.23
N GLU A 248 -41.25 3.13 2.23
CA GLU A 248 -40.87 3.11 0.83
C GLU A 248 -39.75 4.12 0.55
N ALA A 249 -39.82 5.32 1.12
CA ALA A 249 -38.77 6.32 1.00
C ALA A 249 -37.46 5.87 1.66
N LEU A 250 -37.51 5.25 2.86
CA LEU A 250 -36.32 4.66 3.51
C LEU A 250 -35.71 3.56 2.67
N THR A 251 -36.54 2.65 2.14
CA THR A 251 -36.07 1.56 1.27
C THR A 251 -35.39 2.12 0.02
N PHE A 252 -35.95 3.17 -0.56
CA PHE A 252 -35.33 3.84 -1.70
C PHE A 252 -33.99 4.49 -1.35
N VAL A 253 -33.87 5.17 -0.21
CA VAL A 253 -32.59 5.78 0.23
C VAL A 253 -31.49 4.72 0.40
N VAL A 254 -31.84 3.56 0.97
CA VAL A 254 -30.87 2.43 1.12
C VAL A 254 -30.29 1.97 -0.21
N MET A 255 -31.09 2.02 -1.30
CA MET A 255 -30.70 1.56 -2.64
C MET A 255 -30.13 2.68 -3.52
N SER A 256 -30.22 3.93 -3.11
CA SER A 256 -29.94 5.10 -3.94
C SER A 256 -28.67 5.81 -3.46
N SER A 257 -27.58 5.70 -4.24
CA SER A 257 -26.38 6.47 -3.96
C SER A 257 -26.62 7.98 -4.03
N GLY A 258 -27.43 8.45 -4.99
CA GLY A 258 -27.75 9.86 -5.14
C GLY A 258 -28.56 10.42 -3.96
N ALA A 259 -29.50 9.62 -3.40
CA ALA A 259 -30.21 10.01 -2.19
C ALA A 259 -29.29 10.03 -0.97
N TYR A 260 -28.56 8.95 -0.76
CA TYR A 260 -27.67 8.81 0.38
C TYR A 260 -26.55 9.88 0.39
N ASP A 261 -25.96 10.19 -0.76
CA ASP A 261 -24.91 11.21 -0.90
C ASP A 261 -25.39 12.61 -0.46
N GLY A 262 -26.64 12.94 -0.67
CA GLY A 262 -27.22 14.19 -0.16
C GLY A 262 -27.46 14.18 1.35
N LEU A 263 -27.92 13.05 1.91
CA LEU A 263 -28.21 12.93 3.36
C LEU A 263 -26.93 12.88 4.19
N ARG A 264 -25.90 12.17 3.75
CA ARG A 264 -24.68 11.90 4.52
C ARG A 264 -23.83 13.12 4.86
N LEU A 265 -24.16 14.29 4.29
CA LEU A 265 -23.46 15.55 4.54
C LEU A 265 -24.00 16.30 5.76
N SER A 266 -25.15 15.89 6.31
CA SER A 266 -25.85 16.56 7.41
C SER A 266 -26.05 15.63 8.61
N SER A 267 -25.60 16.07 9.81
CA SER A 267 -25.86 15.33 11.07
C SER A 267 -27.35 15.19 11.33
N MET A 268 -28.14 16.25 11.08
CA MET A 268 -29.59 16.20 11.26
C MET A 268 -30.21 15.16 10.31
N ALA A 269 -29.91 15.24 9.02
CA ALA A 269 -30.47 14.31 8.03
C ALA A 269 -30.07 12.86 8.32
N MET A 270 -28.81 12.63 8.67
CA MET A 270 -28.34 11.29 9.06
C MET A 270 -29.00 10.80 10.35
N GLY A 271 -29.12 11.67 11.36
CA GLY A 271 -29.84 11.32 12.61
C GLY A 271 -31.28 10.87 12.33
N LYS A 272 -32.04 11.65 11.57
CA LYS A 272 -33.41 11.32 11.17
C LYS A 272 -33.48 10.04 10.31
N TYR A 273 -32.60 9.88 9.35
CA TYR A 273 -32.53 8.67 8.51
C TYR A 273 -32.27 7.41 9.35
N LEU A 274 -31.29 7.47 10.26
CA LEU A 274 -30.95 6.36 11.15
C LEU A 274 -32.12 6.01 12.08
N THR A 275 -32.87 7.01 12.61
CA THR A 275 -34.08 6.73 13.42
C THR A 275 -35.12 5.94 12.64
N GLY A 276 -35.30 6.24 11.36
CA GLY A 276 -36.19 5.48 10.47
C GLY A 276 -35.73 4.03 10.31
N LEU A 277 -34.45 3.79 10.03
CA LEU A 277 -33.89 2.44 9.91
C LEU A 277 -34.06 1.63 11.21
N LEU A 278 -33.92 2.28 12.37
CA LEU A 278 -34.04 1.65 13.69
C LEU A 278 -35.49 1.58 14.21
N SER A 279 -36.45 2.06 13.45
CA SER A 279 -37.87 2.13 13.82
C SER A 279 -38.10 2.84 15.17
N VAL A 280 -37.41 3.97 15.37
CA VAL A 280 -37.60 4.87 16.52
C VAL A 280 -38.15 6.22 16.07
N SER A 281 -38.86 6.95 16.95
CA SER A 281 -39.47 8.21 16.61
C SER A 281 -38.43 9.27 16.21
N PRO A 282 -38.50 9.81 14.96
CA PRO A 282 -37.48 10.75 14.49
C PRO A 282 -37.59 12.13 15.19
N GLU A 283 -38.72 12.49 15.73
CA GLU A 283 -38.96 13.78 16.40
C GLU A 283 -38.10 13.93 17.66
N ARG A 284 -37.69 12.79 18.28
CA ARG A 284 -36.91 12.79 19.52
C ARG A 284 -35.43 13.11 19.31
N TYR A 285 -34.90 12.96 18.09
CA TYR A 285 -33.47 13.05 17.83
C TYR A 285 -33.21 14.01 16.67
N LEU A 286 -32.59 15.16 16.97
CA LEU A 286 -32.29 16.19 15.97
C LEU A 286 -31.02 15.86 15.18
N THR A 287 -30.03 15.22 15.81
CA THR A 287 -28.73 14.95 15.21
C THR A 287 -28.28 13.53 15.50
N VAL A 288 -27.20 13.09 14.85
CA VAL A 288 -26.55 11.81 15.15
C VAL A 288 -26.08 11.80 16.62
N THR A 289 -25.51 12.87 17.14
CA THR A 289 -25.08 12.94 18.56
C THR A 289 -26.23 12.69 19.50
N ASN A 290 -27.41 13.32 19.31
CA ASN A 290 -28.57 13.08 20.17
C ASN A 290 -29.06 11.63 20.11
N LEU A 291 -28.90 10.96 18.97
CA LEU A 291 -29.22 9.53 18.84
C LEU A 291 -28.21 8.66 19.61
N LEU A 292 -26.94 9.02 19.59
CA LEU A 292 -25.86 8.31 20.30
C LEU A 292 -25.95 8.49 21.84
N ASP A 293 -26.54 9.59 22.33
CA ASP A 293 -26.78 9.84 23.76
C ASP A 293 -27.82 8.85 24.37
N ASP A 294 -28.71 8.28 23.53
CA ASP A 294 -29.71 7.31 23.96
C ASP A 294 -29.14 5.88 23.91
N THR A 295 -28.86 5.30 25.06
CA THR A 295 -28.23 3.98 25.20
C THR A 295 -29.02 2.84 24.55
N ASP A 296 -30.35 2.90 24.56
CA ASP A 296 -31.21 1.88 23.97
C ASP A 296 -31.14 1.96 22.45
N VAL A 297 -31.13 3.17 21.92
CA VAL A 297 -30.99 3.41 20.47
C VAL A 297 -29.58 3.08 20.00
N LEU A 298 -28.55 3.44 20.76
CA LEU A 298 -27.18 3.07 20.46
C LEU A 298 -27.01 1.55 20.40
N THR A 299 -27.64 0.81 21.34
CA THR A 299 -27.62 -0.66 21.34
C THR A 299 -28.25 -1.25 20.07
N LYS A 300 -29.37 -0.69 19.62
CA LYS A 300 -30.01 -1.09 18.35
C LYS A 300 -29.11 -0.76 17.15
N LEU A 301 -28.53 0.44 17.13
CA LEU A 301 -27.66 0.92 16.06
C LEU A 301 -26.47 -0.01 15.83
N ILE A 302 -25.72 -0.34 16.88
CA ILE A 302 -24.52 -1.20 16.76
C ILE A 302 -24.84 -2.66 16.41
N ALA A 303 -26.10 -3.08 16.53
CA ALA A 303 -26.58 -4.40 16.15
C ALA A 303 -27.14 -4.44 14.72
N ASP A 304 -27.51 -3.28 14.13
CA ASP A 304 -28.09 -3.19 12.80
C ASP A 304 -27.06 -2.92 11.72
N THR A 305 -26.91 -3.89 10.81
CA THR A 305 -25.90 -3.82 9.74
C THR A 305 -26.13 -2.67 8.76
N VAL A 306 -27.40 -2.37 8.41
CA VAL A 306 -27.75 -1.33 7.44
C VAL A 306 -27.53 0.05 8.05
N ALA A 307 -27.99 0.25 9.27
CA ALA A 307 -27.82 1.50 9.99
C ALA A 307 -26.33 1.78 10.26
N MET A 308 -25.54 0.78 10.69
CA MET A 308 -24.09 0.95 10.89
C MET A 308 -23.36 1.26 9.59
N ARG A 309 -23.64 0.57 8.48
CA ARG A 309 -23.02 0.88 7.17
C ARG A 309 -23.38 2.30 6.73
N SER A 310 -24.63 2.71 6.92
CA SER A 310 -25.07 4.07 6.61
C SER A 310 -24.34 5.11 7.48
N LEU A 311 -24.22 4.88 8.78
CA LEU A 311 -23.47 5.76 9.66
C LEU A 311 -21.99 5.85 9.23
N CYS A 312 -21.35 4.71 8.99
CA CYS A 312 -19.95 4.62 8.60
C CYS A 312 -19.63 5.22 7.22
N GLY A 313 -20.61 5.32 6.32
CA GLY A 313 -20.49 5.99 5.02
C GLY A 313 -20.57 7.51 5.08
N SER A 314 -21.04 8.08 6.20
CA SER A 314 -21.13 9.54 6.42
C SER A 314 -19.93 10.05 7.21
N GLU A 315 -19.20 11.01 6.66
CA GLU A 315 -18.07 11.64 7.35
C GLU A 315 -18.51 12.38 8.62
N VAL A 316 -19.61 13.09 8.55
CA VAL A 316 -20.17 13.83 9.69
C VAL A 316 -20.58 12.85 10.80
N ALA A 317 -21.37 11.84 10.48
CA ALA A 317 -21.83 10.86 11.46
C ALA A 317 -20.67 10.03 12.04
N SER A 318 -19.69 9.65 11.24
CA SER A 318 -18.51 8.92 11.69
C SER A 318 -17.64 9.74 12.64
N LYS A 319 -17.48 11.04 12.38
CA LYS A 319 -16.77 11.96 13.31
C LYS A 319 -17.52 12.11 14.63
N GLU A 320 -18.84 12.27 14.59
CA GLU A 320 -19.66 12.36 15.81
C GLU A 320 -19.60 11.05 16.61
N MET A 321 -19.69 9.90 15.96
CA MET A 321 -19.53 8.58 16.59
C MET A 321 -18.15 8.44 17.26
N ALA A 322 -17.07 8.82 16.57
CA ALA A 322 -15.72 8.75 17.12
C ALA A 322 -15.52 9.73 18.28
N ALA A 323 -16.13 10.90 18.21
CA ALA A 323 -16.06 11.90 19.28
C ALA A 323 -16.93 11.57 20.50
N HIS A 324 -17.88 10.61 20.38
CA HIS A 324 -18.80 10.23 21.45
C HIS A 324 -18.24 9.03 22.25
N PRO A 325 -17.79 9.20 23.51
CA PRO A 325 -17.05 8.17 24.25
C PRO A 325 -17.80 6.84 24.45
N ALA A 326 -19.11 6.92 24.71
CA ALA A 326 -19.94 5.72 24.89
C ALA A 326 -20.14 4.99 23.55
N ALA A 327 -20.38 5.71 22.46
CA ALA A 327 -20.54 5.14 21.13
C ALA A 327 -19.25 4.48 20.64
N ALA A 328 -18.11 5.15 20.76
CA ALA A 328 -16.81 4.58 20.39
C ALA A 328 -16.51 3.27 21.14
N SER A 329 -16.83 3.20 22.44
CA SER A 329 -16.67 1.99 23.25
C SER A 329 -17.64 0.88 22.83
N ALA A 330 -18.91 1.21 22.58
CA ALA A 330 -19.93 0.26 22.16
C ALA A 330 -19.63 -0.33 20.76
N VAL A 331 -19.22 0.52 19.83
CA VAL A 331 -18.79 0.14 18.47
C VAL A 331 -17.59 -0.81 18.52
N ALA A 332 -16.56 -0.48 19.29
CA ALA A 332 -15.38 -1.34 19.43
C ALA A 332 -15.70 -2.73 20.01
N ALA A 333 -16.76 -2.84 20.80
CA ALA A 333 -17.22 -4.09 21.42
C ALA A 333 -18.22 -4.89 20.54
N SER A 334 -18.70 -4.34 19.43
CA SER A 334 -19.69 -4.97 18.54
C SER A 334 -19.07 -5.49 17.25
N SER A 335 -19.20 -6.79 16.96
CA SER A 335 -18.72 -7.40 15.72
C SER A 335 -19.41 -6.82 14.47
N THR A 336 -20.71 -6.57 14.56
CA THR A 336 -21.49 -5.95 13.47
C THR A 336 -20.98 -4.55 13.18
N ALA A 337 -20.83 -3.73 14.23
CA ALA A 337 -20.36 -2.36 14.09
C ALA A 337 -18.90 -2.31 13.59
N MET A 338 -18.02 -3.13 14.14
CA MET A 338 -16.61 -3.17 13.71
C MET A 338 -16.44 -3.65 12.26
N SER A 339 -17.26 -4.61 11.81
CA SER A 339 -17.25 -5.00 10.39
C SER A 339 -17.65 -3.84 9.47
N ALA A 340 -18.62 -3.01 9.88
CA ALA A 340 -18.99 -1.82 9.12
C ALA A 340 -17.89 -0.75 9.14
N VAL A 341 -17.24 -0.55 10.29
CA VAL A 341 -16.11 0.38 10.44
C VAL A 341 -14.92 -0.05 9.59
N ALA A 342 -14.51 -1.30 9.67
CA ALA A 342 -13.34 -1.81 8.94
C ALA A 342 -13.52 -1.76 7.42
N ALA A 343 -14.77 -1.88 6.94
CA ALA A 343 -15.11 -1.77 5.52
C ALA A 343 -15.27 -0.31 5.03
N SER A 344 -15.13 0.71 5.90
CA SER A 344 -15.35 2.12 5.55
C SER A 344 -14.14 2.98 5.87
N SER A 345 -13.46 3.49 4.81
CA SER A 345 -12.35 4.44 4.98
C SER A 345 -12.76 5.71 5.73
N THR A 346 -14.00 6.14 5.56
CA THR A 346 -14.57 7.29 6.29
C THR A 346 -14.61 7.01 7.80
N ALA A 347 -15.12 5.85 8.20
CA ALA A 347 -15.31 5.51 9.61
C ALA A 347 -14.00 5.19 10.33
N TYR A 348 -13.13 4.33 9.78
CA TYR A 348 -11.88 4.03 10.46
C TYR A 348 -10.96 5.26 10.55
N ASN A 349 -10.92 6.13 9.52
CA ASN A 349 -10.16 7.37 9.61
C ASN A 349 -10.74 8.34 10.66
N ALA A 350 -12.05 8.41 10.82
CA ALA A 350 -12.66 9.20 11.89
C ALA A 350 -12.21 8.72 13.29
N ILE A 351 -12.19 7.40 13.51
CA ILE A 351 -11.71 6.79 14.78
C ILE A 351 -10.20 7.02 14.93
N TYR A 352 -9.38 6.80 13.90
CA TYR A 352 -7.93 6.94 13.98
C TYR A 352 -7.49 8.39 14.23
N ASN A 353 -8.26 9.36 13.77
CA ASN A 353 -8.00 10.78 14.00
C ASN A 353 -8.56 11.31 15.33
N ASN A 354 -9.30 10.48 16.08
CA ASN A 354 -9.76 10.80 17.42
C ASN A 354 -8.96 10.01 18.46
N SER A 355 -8.11 10.69 19.23
CA SER A 355 -7.16 10.04 20.14
C SER A 355 -7.83 9.17 21.22
N GLU A 356 -9.02 9.56 21.71
CA GLU A 356 -9.75 8.78 22.71
C GLU A 356 -10.39 7.53 22.12
N ALA A 357 -11.06 7.67 20.97
CA ALA A 357 -11.63 6.53 20.25
C ALA A 357 -10.56 5.55 19.78
N TYR A 358 -9.43 6.06 19.29
CA TYR A 358 -8.29 5.25 18.89
C TYR A 358 -7.71 4.47 20.06
N ALA A 359 -7.49 5.11 21.21
CA ALA A 359 -7.01 4.43 22.41
C ALA A 359 -7.96 3.32 22.90
N LYS A 360 -9.28 3.52 22.75
CA LYS A 360 -10.28 2.49 23.07
C LYS A 360 -10.21 1.32 22.10
N LEU A 361 -10.13 1.61 20.80
CA LEU A 361 -10.00 0.60 19.73
C LEU A 361 -8.81 -0.34 19.99
N LEU A 362 -7.63 0.22 20.30
CA LEU A 362 -6.39 -0.53 20.53
C LEU A 362 -6.48 -1.56 21.67
N ASN A 363 -7.39 -1.39 22.61
CA ASN A 363 -7.53 -2.23 23.79
C ASN A 363 -8.69 -3.23 23.71
N VAL A 364 -9.42 -3.27 22.58
CA VAL A 364 -10.52 -4.21 22.38
C VAL A 364 -10.10 -5.26 21.34
N LYS A 365 -9.95 -6.51 21.81
CA LYS A 365 -9.48 -7.62 20.94
C LYS A 365 -10.35 -7.79 19.70
N LEU A 366 -11.68 -7.79 19.85
CA LEU A 366 -12.61 -7.93 18.73
C LEU A 366 -12.40 -6.84 17.67
N ALA A 367 -12.24 -5.60 18.11
CA ALA A 367 -12.01 -4.47 17.21
C ALA A 367 -10.69 -4.63 16.45
N MET A 368 -9.63 -4.95 17.17
CA MET A 368 -8.31 -5.12 16.55
C MET A 368 -8.22 -6.35 15.65
N ASP A 369 -8.85 -7.47 16.02
CA ASP A 369 -8.93 -8.66 15.17
C ASP A 369 -9.69 -8.36 13.85
N THR A 370 -10.77 -7.57 13.90
CA THR A 370 -11.53 -7.17 12.73
C THR A 370 -10.71 -6.26 11.82
N ILE A 371 -10.08 -5.23 12.39
CA ILE A 371 -9.19 -4.31 11.63
C ILE A 371 -8.02 -5.07 11.01
N ALA A 372 -7.39 -5.98 11.75
CA ALA A 372 -6.25 -6.76 11.27
C ALA A 372 -6.58 -7.69 10.08
N GLY A 373 -7.86 -7.99 9.86
CA GLY A 373 -8.35 -8.75 8.72
C GLY A 373 -8.49 -7.94 7.43
N GLU A 374 -8.54 -6.60 7.51
CA GLU A 374 -8.85 -5.72 6.39
C GLU A 374 -7.63 -4.88 5.98
N GLN A 375 -7.08 -5.15 4.78
CA GLN A 375 -5.82 -4.55 4.32
C GLN A 375 -5.86 -3.03 4.30
N ASP A 376 -6.93 -2.42 3.80
CA ASP A 376 -7.05 -0.96 3.68
C ASP A 376 -7.10 -0.30 5.06
N ALA A 377 -7.82 -0.92 6.00
CA ALA A 377 -7.90 -0.44 7.38
C ALA A 377 -6.55 -0.55 8.10
N VAL A 378 -5.80 -1.64 7.89
CA VAL A 378 -4.43 -1.79 8.40
C VAL A 378 -3.50 -0.77 7.76
N THR A 379 -3.57 -0.57 6.45
CA THR A 379 -2.75 0.42 5.73
C THR A 379 -2.95 1.81 6.33
N ALA A 380 -4.20 2.25 6.47
CA ALA A 380 -4.50 3.53 7.09
C ALA A 380 -4.08 3.62 8.57
N LEU A 381 -4.12 2.49 9.30
CA LEU A 381 -3.69 2.40 10.68
C LEU A 381 -2.20 2.67 10.85
N ILE A 382 -1.36 2.14 9.94
CA ILE A 382 0.11 2.19 10.01
C ILE A 382 0.73 3.33 9.19
N ASP A 383 -0.06 4.13 8.50
CA ASP A 383 0.42 5.24 7.66
C ASP A 383 0.93 6.45 8.48
N ASP A 384 0.64 6.48 9.77
CA ASP A 384 1.09 7.52 10.69
C ASP A 384 2.05 6.97 11.74
N ALA A 385 3.24 7.58 11.87
CA ALA A 385 4.29 7.12 12.78
C ALA A 385 3.86 7.18 14.25
N GLY A 386 3.12 8.21 14.68
CA GLY A 386 2.61 8.33 16.04
C GLY A 386 1.58 7.26 16.38
N ARG A 387 0.75 6.88 15.42
CA ARG A 387 -0.18 5.76 15.57
C ARG A 387 0.55 4.42 15.69
N CYS A 388 1.61 4.21 14.90
CA CYS A 388 2.44 3.00 15.01
C CYS A 388 3.10 2.86 16.39
N GLU A 389 3.58 3.95 16.98
CA GLU A 389 4.13 3.92 18.35
C GLU A 389 3.08 3.56 19.39
N GLN A 390 1.85 4.07 19.25
CA GLN A 390 0.74 3.71 20.13
C GLN A 390 0.33 2.25 19.96
N LEU A 391 0.33 1.70 18.74
CA LEU A 391 0.12 0.28 18.47
C LEU A 391 1.12 -0.58 19.22
N ALA A 392 2.40 -0.22 19.20
CA ALA A 392 3.49 -0.94 19.89
C ALA A 392 3.39 -0.85 21.44
N SER A 393 2.54 0.03 21.97
CA SER A 393 2.24 0.10 23.41
C SER A 393 1.05 -0.77 23.84
N SER A 394 0.20 -1.22 22.90
CA SER A 394 -0.95 -2.08 23.18
C SER A 394 -0.65 -3.56 22.91
N ALA A 395 -0.67 -4.39 23.98
CA ALA A 395 -0.51 -5.83 23.83
C ALA A 395 -1.61 -6.44 22.94
N VAL A 396 -2.85 -5.97 23.09
CA VAL A 396 -4.01 -6.43 22.32
C VAL A 396 -3.86 -6.14 20.84
N ALA A 397 -3.42 -4.90 20.50
CA ALA A 397 -3.19 -4.51 19.12
C ALA A 397 -2.05 -5.32 18.48
N MET A 398 -0.92 -5.47 19.19
CA MET A 398 0.20 -6.28 18.73
C MET A 398 -0.19 -7.74 18.49
N ASP A 399 -1.00 -8.33 19.39
CA ASP A 399 -1.48 -9.71 19.27
C ASP A 399 -2.35 -9.91 18.03
N ALA A 400 -3.31 -9.02 17.81
CA ALA A 400 -4.21 -9.08 16.67
C ALA A 400 -3.46 -8.92 15.34
N LEU A 401 -2.60 -7.89 15.24
CA LEU A 401 -1.81 -7.63 14.03
C LEU A 401 -0.82 -8.77 13.74
N ALA A 402 -0.16 -9.30 14.77
CA ALA A 402 0.74 -10.43 14.64
C ALA A 402 0.03 -11.73 14.24
N SER A 403 -1.21 -11.93 14.67
CA SER A 403 -2.00 -13.12 14.35
C SER A 403 -2.54 -13.10 12.91
N SER A 404 -2.76 -11.93 12.32
CA SER A 404 -3.29 -11.78 10.96
C SER A 404 -2.19 -11.81 9.90
N ALA A 405 -2.31 -12.72 8.92
CA ALA A 405 -1.40 -12.73 7.76
C ALA A 405 -1.52 -11.46 6.91
N VAL A 406 -2.75 -10.91 6.77
CA VAL A 406 -3.00 -9.65 6.06
C VAL A 406 -2.24 -8.52 6.74
N ALA A 407 -2.39 -8.36 8.04
CA ALA A 407 -1.71 -7.32 8.79
C ALA A 407 -0.18 -7.48 8.76
N ARG A 408 0.36 -8.70 8.92
CA ARG A 408 1.80 -8.94 8.86
C ARG A 408 2.40 -8.51 7.51
N ASN A 409 1.76 -8.89 6.41
CA ASN A 409 2.22 -8.53 5.07
C ASN A 409 2.16 -7.01 4.84
N THR A 410 1.08 -6.36 5.26
CA THR A 410 0.90 -4.91 5.14
C THR A 410 1.95 -4.15 5.97
N ILE A 411 2.21 -4.56 7.21
CA ILE A 411 3.23 -3.96 8.08
C ILE A 411 4.63 -4.13 7.47
N GLN A 412 4.96 -5.32 6.97
CA GLN A 412 6.28 -5.60 6.41
C GLN A 412 6.56 -4.78 5.14
N SER A 413 5.53 -4.46 4.35
CA SER A 413 5.65 -3.65 3.15
C SER A 413 5.84 -2.15 3.43
N ASN A 414 5.53 -1.68 4.65
CA ASN A 414 5.70 -0.29 5.08
C ASN A 414 6.95 -0.14 5.96
N SER A 415 7.97 0.57 5.47
CA SER A 415 9.27 0.68 6.16
C SER A 415 9.19 1.35 7.53
N ALA A 416 8.29 2.32 7.73
CA ALA A 416 8.14 3.03 8.99
C ALA A 416 7.52 2.11 10.06
N SER A 417 6.41 1.44 9.75
CA SER A 417 5.79 0.49 10.66
C SER A 417 6.64 -0.75 10.91
N TRP A 418 7.35 -1.24 9.87
CA TRP A 418 8.31 -2.32 10.03
C TRP A 418 9.42 -1.98 11.03
N LYS A 419 9.91 -0.73 10.99
CA LYS A 419 10.87 -0.24 11.98
C LYS A 419 10.33 -0.28 13.39
N VAL A 420 9.08 0.12 13.63
CA VAL A 420 8.43 0.05 14.95
C VAL A 420 8.35 -1.40 15.45
N VAL A 421 8.00 -2.35 14.57
CA VAL A 421 7.99 -3.78 14.92
C VAL A 421 9.37 -4.26 15.31
N THR A 422 10.40 -3.97 14.50
CA THR A 422 11.75 -4.50 14.70
C THR A 422 12.49 -3.87 15.88
N ASP A 423 12.13 -2.65 16.27
CA ASP A 423 12.70 -1.96 17.43
C ASP A 423 12.03 -2.40 18.76
N SER A 424 10.81 -2.89 18.72
CA SER A 424 10.05 -3.33 19.90
C SER A 424 10.31 -4.79 20.24
N THR A 425 10.84 -5.08 21.45
CA THR A 425 11.06 -6.46 21.91
C THR A 425 9.78 -7.28 22.03
N SER A 426 8.66 -6.60 22.30
CA SER A 426 7.33 -7.21 22.41
C SER A 426 6.72 -7.45 21.06
N PHE A 427 6.76 -6.45 20.18
CA PHE A 427 6.10 -6.56 18.89
C PHE A 427 6.82 -7.55 17.96
N ILE A 428 8.16 -7.50 17.89
CA ILE A 428 8.92 -8.47 17.08
C ILE A 428 8.77 -9.91 17.57
N ALA A 429 8.64 -10.13 18.87
CA ALA A 429 8.38 -11.44 19.43
C ALA A 429 7.01 -11.97 18.97
N LYS A 430 5.96 -11.17 19.14
CA LYS A 430 4.60 -11.52 18.72
C LYS A 430 4.51 -11.71 17.20
N TYR A 431 5.13 -10.82 16.44
CA TYR A 431 5.19 -10.89 14.97
C TYR A 431 5.83 -12.21 14.49
N ALA A 432 7.02 -12.55 15.02
CA ALA A 432 7.71 -13.76 14.64
C ALA A 432 6.91 -15.04 15.01
N ILE A 433 6.30 -15.06 16.18
CA ILE A 433 5.39 -16.14 16.59
C ILE A 433 4.17 -16.21 15.64
N GLY A 434 3.59 -15.08 15.27
CA GLY A 434 2.51 -15.01 14.30
C GLY A 434 2.87 -15.60 12.93
N CYS A 435 4.13 -15.42 12.49
CA CYS A 435 4.62 -16.02 11.24
C CYS A 435 4.66 -17.56 11.25
N LEU A 436 4.48 -18.21 12.40
CA LEU A 436 4.39 -19.66 12.47
C LEU A 436 3.01 -20.17 12.04
N ASP A 437 1.99 -19.33 12.05
CA ASP A 437 0.58 -19.68 11.76
C ASP A 437 0.14 -20.94 12.52
N SER A 438 0.61 -21.08 13.77
CA SER A 438 0.47 -22.28 14.60
C SER A 438 -0.68 -22.15 15.58
N GLY A 439 -1.50 -23.17 15.68
CA GLY A 439 -2.53 -23.27 16.74
C GLY A 439 -1.97 -23.38 18.16
N THR A 440 -0.71 -23.84 18.32
CA THR A 440 -0.05 -24.04 19.62
C THR A 440 0.77 -22.86 20.08
N HIS A 441 1.38 -22.10 19.14
CA HIS A 441 2.17 -20.91 19.44
C HIS A 441 1.41 -19.68 18.99
N LYS A 442 0.71 -19.02 19.93
CA LYS A 442 -0.06 -17.81 19.64
C LYS A 442 0.67 -16.57 20.14
N PRO A 443 0.65 -15.44 19.41
CA PRO A 443 1.30 -14.19 19.81
C PRO A 443 0.95 -13.73 21.23
N GLU A 444 -0.28 -13.92 21.66
CA GLU A 444 -0.78 -13.55 22.98
C GLU A 444 -0.05 -14.24 24.15
N ASN A 445 0.57 -15.40 23.89
CA ASN A 445 1.30 -16.17 24.91
C ASN A 445 2.76 -15.71 25.08
N PHE A 446 3.23 -14.77 24.27
CA PHE A 446 4.63 -14.31 24.29
C PHE A 446 4.70 -12.80 24.47
N ALA A 447 4.91 -12.35 25.68
CA ALA A 447 4.95 -10.93 26.01
C ALA A 447 6.11 -10.17 25.33
N ASN A 448 7.25 -10.83 25.13
CA ASN A 448 8.45 -10.24 24.54
C ASN A 448 9.46 -11.33 24.12
N MET A 449 10.62 -10.92 23.58
CA MET A 449 11.69 -11.85 23.19
C MET A 449 12.25 -12.68 24.35
N ALA A 450 12.22 -12.20 25.60
CA ALA A 450 12.65 -13.00 26.73
C ALA A 450 11.72 -14.21 26.96
N ALA A 451 10.42 -14.04 26.79
CA ALA A 451 9.45 -15.14 26.83
C ALA A 451 9.68 -16.16 25.71
N VAL A 452 10.03 -15.69 24.51
CA VAL A 452 10.36 -16.54 23.37
C VAL A 452 11.62 -17.38 23.63
N VAL A 453 12.72 -16.75 24.06
CA VAL A 453 13.99 -17.47 24.27
C VAL A 453 13.98 -18.43 25.47
N SER A 454 13.03 -18.30 26.37
CA SER A 454 12.82 -19.25 27.46
C SER A 454 11.93 -20.45 27.10
N ASN A 455 11.26 -20.41 25.93
CA ASN A 455 10.40 -21.49 25.45
C ASN A 455 11.11 -22.30 24.34
N SER A 456 11.64 -23.45 24.68
CA SER A 456 12.39 -24.30 23.74
C SER A 456 11.58 -24.80 22.55
N ALA A 457 10.28 -25.06 22.73
CA ALA A 457 9.39 -25.51 21.67
C ALA A 457 9.11 -24.37 20.67
N ALA A 458 8.86 -23.15 21.15
CA ALA A 458 8.69 -21.97 20.30
C ALA A 458 9.98 -21.64 19.53
N LEU A 459 11.16 -21.72 20.19
CA LEU A 459 12.45 -21.53 19.54
C LEU A 459 12.68 -22.54 18.41
N ALA A 460 12.36 -23.82 18.65
CA ALA A 460 12.52 -24.87 17.64
C ALA A 460 11.59 -24.60 16.43
N ALA A 461 10.34 -24.19 16.69
CA ALA A 461 9.39 -23.83 15.65
C ALA A 461 9.85 -22.59 14.84
N LEU A 462 10.33 -21.55 15.53
CA LEU A 462 10.88 -20.35 14.88
C LEU A 462 12.08 -20.66 14.02
N ALA A 463 13.02 -21.48 14.52
CA ALA A 463 14.21 -21.89 13.76
C ALA A 463 13.85 -22.75 12.53
N ALA A 464 12.73 -23.43 12.53
CA ALA A 464 12.24 -24.19 11.37
C ALA A 464 11.54 -23.30 10.34
N SER A 465 11.15 -22.06 10.70
CA SER A 465 10.44 -21.12 9.83
C SER A 465 11.40 -20.06 9.26
N SER A 466 11.66 -20.11 7.95
CA SER A 466 12.47 -19.10 7.27
C SER A 466 11.88 -17.70 7.36
N THR A 467 10.56 -17.58 7.28
CA THR A 467 9.83 -16.31 7.38
C THR A 467 10.01 -15.69 8.78
N ALA A 468 9.76 -16.47 9.83
CA ALA A 468 9.92 -16.02 11.19
C ALA A 468 11.38 -15.62 11.49
N MET A 469 12.34 -16.43 11.04
CA MET A 469 13.76 -16.14 11.24
C MET A 469 14.25 -14.92 10.46
N SER A 470 13.71 -14.69 9.25
CA SER A 470 14.02 -13.47 8.48
C SER A 470 13.51 -12.22 9.21
N ALA A 471 12.32 -12.30 9.82
CA ALA A 471 11.78 -11.20 10.63
C ALA A 471 12.66 -10.94 11.87
N LEU A 472 13.05 -11.98 12.59
CA LEU A 472 13.95 -11.86 13.75
C LEU A 472 15.34 -11.31 13.38
N ALA A 473 15.88 -11.70 12.22
CA ALA A 473 17.15 -11.21 11.70
C ALA A 473 17.11 -9.75 11.21
N ALA A 474 15.91 -9.19 10.98
CA ALA A 474 15.74 -7.76 10.71
C ALA A 474 15.76 -6.90 11.99
N SER A 475 15.61 -7.52 13.17
CA SER A 475 15.55 -6.82 14.45
C SER A 475 16.82 -6.97 15.26
N SER A 476 17.54 -5.86 15.46
CA SER A 476 18.73 -5.82 16.35
C SER A 476 18.39 -6.27 17.78
N THR A 477 17.19 -5.95 18.23
CA THR A 477 16.68 -6.31 19.57
C THR A 477 16.45 -7.82 19.69
N ALA A 478 15.80 -8.43 18.69
CA ALA A 478 15.56 -9.86 18.65
C ALA A 478 16.90 -10.65 18.54
N MET A 479 17.78 -10.21 17.63
CA MET A 479 19.12 -10.82 17.49
C MET A 479 19.92 -10.77 18.81
N SER A 480 19.81 -9.66 19.55
CA SER A 480 20.48 -9.53 20.84
C SER A 480 19.94 -10.54 21.88
N ALA A 481 18.62 -10.69 21.94
CA ALA A 481 17.97 -11.64 22.85
C ALA A 481 18.32 -13.10 22.50
N LEU A 482 18.27 -13.45 21.21
CA LEU A 482 18.67 -14.79 20.74
C LEU A 482 20.14 -15.07 21.02
N ALA A 483 21.02 -14.12 20.77
CA ALA A 483 22.46 -14.23 21.01
C ALA A 483 22.79 -14.33 22.49
N ALA A 484 22.08 -13.68 23.38
CA ALA A 484 22.27 -13.75 24.82
C ALA A 484 21.89 -15.11 25.41
N SER A 485 20.92 -15.82 24.83
CA SER A 485 20.43 -17.12 25.30
C SER A 485 21.26 -18.28 24.76
N SER A 486 21.87 -19.08 25.65
CA SER A 486 22.61 -20.31 25.26
C SER A 486 21.66 -21.34 24.62
N VAL A 487 20.42 -21.44 25.08
CA VAL A 487 19.41 -22.32 24.50
C VAL A 487 19.10 -21.90 23.06
N ALA A 488 18.86 -20.60 22.85
CA ALA A 488 18.59 -20.08 21.50
C ALA A 488 19.79 -20.29 20.57
N ARG A 489 21.02 -20.00 21.01
CA ARG A 489 22.21 -20.21 20.20
C ARG A 489 22.37 -21.67 19.74
N ASN A 490 22.10 -22.63 20.62
CA ASN A 490 22.14 -24.04 20.26
C ASN A 490 21.06 -24.42 19.23
N VAL A 491 19.87 -23.92 19.37
CA VAL A 491 18.80 -24.14 18.37
C VAL A 491 19.18 -23.54 17.01
N LEU A 492 19.70 -22.32 16.99
CA LEU A 492 20.14 -21.65 15.77
C LEU A 492 21.28 -22.42 15.06
N LEU A 493 22.26 -22.88 15.81
CA LEU A 493 23.41 -23.64 15.28
C LEU A 493 23.00 -24.98 14.67
N ASN A 494 22.05 -25.67 15.28
CA ASN A 494 21.59 -27.01 14.87
C ASN A 494 20.59 -26.98 13.69
N ASN A 495 20.18 -25.81 13.23
CA ASN A 495 19.31 -25.66 12.06
C ASN A 495 20.08 -24.97 10.93
N SER A 496 20.36 -25.70 9.84
CA SER A 496 21.21 -25.21 8.75
C SER A 496 20.65 -23.96 8.04
N SER A 497 19.35 -23.88 7.85
CA SER A 497 18.70 -22.73 7.21
C SER A 497 18.85 -21.48 8.06
N THR A 498 18.58 -21.61 9.34
CA THR A 498 18.72 -20.53 10.33
C THR A 498 20.17 -20.12 10.52
N TRP A 499 21.08 -21.13 10.57
CA TRP A 499 22.50 -20.86 10.68
C TRP A 499 23.02 -20.02 9.51
N ASN A 500 22.55 -20.29 8.29
CA ASN A 500 22.89 -19.47 7.12
C ASN A 500 22.44 -18.01 7.28
N ILE A 501 21.30 -17.75 7.91
CA ILE A 501 20.85 -16.39 8.22
C ILE A 501 21.79 -15.71 9.23
N VAL A 502 22.20 -16.44 10.28
CA VAL A 502 23.11 -15.90 11.29
C VAL A 502 24.45 -15.53 10.68
N ILE A 503 25.10 -16.46 9.94
CA ILE A 503 26.42 -16.25 9.38
C ILE A 503 26.45 -15.31 8.17
N GLY A 504 25.31 -15.07 7.54
CA GLY A 504 25.16 -14.14 6.42
C GLY A 504 24.89 -12.69 6.84
N SER A 505 24.53 -12.45 8.11
CA SER A 505 24.22 -11.12 8.64
C SER A 505 25.37 -10.56 9.48
N ASP A 506 25.88 -9.38 9.11
CA ASP A 506 26.94 -8.69 9.87
C ASP A 506 26.55 -8.44 11.33
N THR A 507 25.34 -7.93 11.55
CA THR A 507 24.80 -7.67 12.89
C THR A 507 24.58 -8.95 13.66
N PHE A 508 23.99 -9.98 13.03
CA PHE A 508 23.64 -11.19 13.75
C PHE A 508 24.86 -12.01 14.13
N ILE A 509 25.82 -12.18 13.20
CA ILE A 509 27.07 -12.94 13.53
C ILE A 509 27.88 -12.24 14.60
N ALA A 510 27.97 -10.91 14.59
CA ALA A 510 28.60 -10.15 15.64
C ALA A 510 27.98 -10.40 17.01
N LYS A 511 26.66 -10.23 17.10
CA LYS A 511 25.91 -10.47 18.35
C LYS A 511 26.01 -11.93 18.80
N TYR A 512 25.89 -12.89 17.88
CA TYR A 512 26.00 -14.32 18.18
C TYR A 512 27.37 -14.68 18.75
N ALA A 513 28.44 -14.24 18.11
CA ALA A 513 29.81 -14.50 18.57
C ALA A 513 30.05 -13.90 19.97
N ILE A 514 29.63 -12.66 20.20
CA ILE A 514 29.70 -12.04 21.53
C ILE A 514 28.87 -12.83 22.55
N GLY A 515 27.70 -13.28 22.20
CA GLY A 515 26.87 -14.11 23.07
C GLY A 515 27.54 -15.43 23.47
N CYS A 516 28.33 -16.02 22.57
CA CYS A 516 29.08 -17.25 22.85
C CYS A 516 30.13 -17.08 23.96
N LEU A 517 30.54 -15.86 24.28
CA LEU A 517 31.44 -15.61 25.41
C LEU A 517 30.79 -15.88 26.76
N ASN A 518 29.44 -15.85 26.85
CA ASN A 518 28.70 -15.98 28.09
C ASN A 518 29.20 -15.05 29.21
N SER A 519 29.65 -13.85 28.84
CA SER A 519 30.32 -12.89 29.73
C SER A 519 29.37 -11.73 30.05
N SER A 520 29.32 -11.37 31.33
CA SER A 520 28.63 -10.16 31.78
C SER A 520 29.30 -8.87 31.27
N SER A 521 30.58 -8.92 30.91
CA SER A 521 31.33 -7.77 30.40
C SER A 521 31.02 -7.47 28.95
N TYR A 522 30.49 -8.42 28.18
CA TYR A 522 30.19 -8.26 26.75
C TYR A 522 28.76 -8.63 26.47
N ASN A 523 27.90 -7.56 26.40
CA ASN A 523 26.48 -7.74 26.09
C ASN A 523 26.31 -7.68 24.56
N PRO A 524 25.65 -8.67 23.91
CA PRO A 524 25.38 -8.65 22.48
C PRO A 524 24.63 -7.39 22.00
N ALA A 525 23.84 -6.74 22.85
CA ALA A 525 23.14 -5.50 22.51
C ALA A 525 24.08 -4.34 22.16
N ASN A 526 25.28 -4.33 22.71
CA ASN A 526 26.25 -3.25 22.53
C ASN A 526 27.04 -3.35 21.20
N PHE A 527 26.84 -4.43 20.42
CA PHE A 527 27.58 -4.67 19.19
C PHE A 527 26.62 -4.63 18.00
N ALA A 528 26.63 -3.51 17.27
CA ALA A 528 25.75 -3.30 16.11
C ALA A 528 26.14 -4.13 14.89
N GLY A 529 27.40 -4.58 14.80
CA GLY A 529 27.93 -5.39 13.72
C GLY A 529 29.41 -5.76 13.98
N MET A 530 30.06 -6.42 13.04
CA MET A 530 31.46 -6.83 13.14
C MET A 530 32.42 -5.65 13.25
N SER A 531 32.09 -4.49 12.70
CA SER A 531 32.85 -3.26 12.88
C SER A 531 32.99 -2.87 14.36
N ALA A 532 31.91 -2.97 15.13
CA ALA A 532 31.91 -2.71 16.56
C ALA A 532 32.73 -3.76 17.33
N VAL A 533 32.72 -5.03 16.88
CA VAL A 533 33.51 -6.12 17.46
C VAL A 533 35.01 -5.88 17.26
N VAL A 534 35.44 -5.57 16.04
CA VAL A 534 36.86 -5.36 15.74
C VAL A 534 37.41 -4.05 16.33
N ALA A 535 36.56 -3.04 16.54
CA ALA A 535 36.94 -1.82 17.25
C ALA A 535 37.19 -2.05 18.75
N SER A 536 36.62 -3.10 19.33
CA SER A 536 36.82 -3.46 20.74
C SER A 536 37.89 -4.52 20.89
N GLN A 537 39.14 -4.12 21.11
CA GLN A 537 40.27 -5.05 21.28
C GLN A 537 40.01 -6.08 22.37
N GLY A 538 39.41 -5.69 23.50
CA GLY A 538 39.07 -6.60 24.59
C GLY A 538 38.06 -7.66 24.16
N ALA A 539 37.00 -7.28 23.46
CA ALA A 539 36.00 -8.23 22.93
C ALA A 539 36.64 -9.15 21.90
N LEU A 540 37.44 -8.62 20.98
CA LEU A 540 38.11 -9.40 19.93
C LEU A 540 39.08 -10.41 20.55
N SER A 541 39.85 -10.02 21.57
CA SER A 541 40.78 -10.94 22.30
C SER A 541 40.00 -12.04 23.04
N ALA A 542 38.87 -11.71 23.65
CA ALA A 542 38.01 -12.70 24.28
C ALA A 542 37.42 -13.68 23.25
N LEU A 543 36.95 -13.18 22.09
CA LEU A 543 36.47 -14.02 20.98
C LEU A 543 37.57 -14.94 20.44
N ALA A 544 38.77 -14.42 20.22
CA ALA A 544 39.91 -15.20 19.74
C ALA A 544 40.30 -16.33 20.72
N SER A 545 40.05 -16.15 22.01
CA SER A 545 40.30 -17.15 23.06
C SER A 545 39.15 -18.16 23.25
N SER A 546 37.99 -17.94 22.62
CA SER A 546 36.83 -18.81 22.69
C SER A 546 36.69 -19.68 21.44
N SER A 547 36.82 -20.98 21.57
CA SER A 547 36.69 -21.91 20.43
C SER A 547 35.30 -21.84 19.81
N VAL A 548 34.25 -21.74 20.61
CA VAL A 548 32.83 -21.64 20.12
C VAL A 548 32.62 -20.35 19.34
N ALA A 549 33.07 -19.22 19.89
CA ALA A 549 32.93 -17.93 19.22
C ALA A 549 33.73 -17.86 17.92
N MET A 550 34.99 -18.33 17.95
CA MET A 550 35.85 -18.39 16.76
C MET A 550 35.29 -19.32 15.69
N THR A 551 34.68 -20.46 16.06
CA THR A 551 34.04 -21.35 15.10
C THR A 551 32.87 -20.64 14.39
N ALA A 552 32.08 -19.86 15.10
CA ALA A 552 31.03 -19.05 14.51
C ALA A 552 31.60 -18.01 13.51
N LEU A 553 32.60 -17.25 13.92
CA LEU A 553 33.26 -16.25 13.06
C LEU A 553 33.91 -16.89 11.83
N ALA A 554 34.57 -18.04 12.00
CA ALA A 554 35.22 -18.79 10.91
C ALA A 554 34.19 -19.31 9.89
N SER A 555 32.98 -19.62 10.31
CA SER A 555 31.87 -20.08 9.44
C SER A 555 31.26 -18.94 8.59
N SER A 556 31.42 -17.68 8.99
CA SER A 556 30.85 -16.53 8.33
C SER A 556 31.83 -15.83 7.40
N SER A 557 31.50 -15.76 6.10
CA SER A 557 32.28 -14.96 5.14
C SER A 557 32.27 -13.47 5.47
N VAL A 558 31.15 -12.97 6.01
CA VAL A 558 31.01 -11.59 6.44
C VAL A 558 31.96 -11.27 7.60
N ALA A 559 31.98 -12.14 8.59
CA ALA A 559 32.91 -11.98 9.73
C ALA A 559 34.38 -12.09 9.29
N ARG A 560 34.71 -13.08 8.45
CA ARG A 560 36.08 -13.23 7.92
C ARG A 560 36.51 -11.97 7.14
N LEU A 561 35.66 -11.42 6.31
CA LEU A 561 35.96 -10.19 5.57
C LEU A 561 36.13 -8.98 6.50
N ALA A 562 35.34 -8.85 7.55
CA ALA A 562 35.48 -7.78 8.54
C ALA A 562 36.83 -7.89 9.30
N LEU A 563 37.24 -9.10 9.69
CA LEU A 563 38.54 -9.34 10.29
C LEU A 563 39.70 -8.99 9.35
N TYR A 564 39.57 -9.36 8.07
CA TYR A 564 40.55 -9.01 7.04
C TYR A 564 40.62 -7.49 6.80
N THR A 565 39.50 -6.82 6.65
CA THR A 565 39.46 -5.39 6.36
C THR A 565 40.10 -4.55 7.49
N ASN A 566 40.06 -5.05 8.71
CA ASN A 566 40.62 -4.40 9.89
C ASN A 566 41.94 -5.04 10.35
N TYR A 567 42.77 -5.54 9.43
CA TYR A 567 43.97 -6.28 9.69
C TYR A 567 44.94 -5.60 10.66
N GLY A 568 44.98 -4.27 10.68
CA GLY A 568 45.85 -3.52 11.58
C GLY A 568 45.64 -3.81 13.07
N VAL A 569 44.42 -4.19 13.46
CA VAL A 569 44.06 -4.58 14.83
C VAL A 569 43.94 -6.09 14.97
N THR A 570 43.26 -6.73 14.02
CA THR A 570 42.85 -8.13 14.13
C THR A 570 43.99 -9.11 13.97
N GLN A 571 44.98 -8.79 13.13
CA GLN A 571 46.08 -9.69 12.78
C GLN A 571 46.89 -10.15 13.98
N SER A 572 47.33 -9.23 14.82
CA SER A 572 48.15 -9.56 16.00
C SER A 572 47.38 -10.36 17.04
N ILE A 573 46.11 -10.05 17.24
CA ILE A 573 45.24 -10.76 18.18
C ILE A 573 44.99 -12.20 17.72
N LEU A 574 44.69 -12.41 16.44
CA LEU A 574 44.47 -13.74 15.88
C LEU A 574 45.75 -14.57 15.85
N ALA A 575 46.86 -13.97 15.44
CA ALA A 575 48.18 -14.64 15.45
C ALA A 575 48.68 -15.03 16.85
N GLY A 576 48.30 -14.25 17.86
CA GLY A 576 48.67 -14.52 19.28
C GLY A 576 47.74 -15.50 20.00
N SER A 577 46.69 -16.02 19.33
CA SER A 577 45.75 -16.96 19.94
C SER A 577 45.82 -18.36 19.34
N ASP A 578 46.36 -19.32 20.11
CA ASP A 578 46.39 -20.73 19.73
C ASP A 578 44.97 -21.29 19.47
N THR A 579 43.97 -20.83 20.19
CA THR A 579 42.58 -21.19 19.99
C THR A 579 42.07 -20.74 18.63
N ALA A 580 42.32 -19.48 18.27
CA ALA A 580 41.93 -18.95 16.96
C ALA A 580 42.59 -19.69 15.81
N LEU A 581 43.91 -19.92 15.92
CA LEU A 581 44.66 -20.64 14.90
C LEU A 581 44.19 -22.09 14.75
N THR A 582 43.87 -22.76 15.86
CA THR A 582 43.32 -24.14 15.87
C THR A 582 41.96 -24.19 15.20
N VAL A 583 41.07 -23.26 15.51
CA VAL A 583 39.72 -23.17 14.88
C VAL A 583 39.85 -22.91 13.38
N MET A 584 40.74 -22.01 12.96
CA MET A 584 40.96 -21.72 11.54
C MET A 584 41.44 -22.98 10.78
N ARG A 585 42.34 -23.78 11.36
CA ARG A 585 42.79 -25.05 10.77
C ARG A 585 41.69 -26.09 10.66
N ASN A 586 40.76 -26.11 11.58
CA ASN A 586 39.64 -27.07 11.61
C ASN A 586 38.41 -26.60 10.84
N SER A 587 38.45 -25.41 10.25
CA SER A 587 37.33 -24.85 9.53
C SER A 587 37.22 -25.32 8.06
N SER A 588 36.06 -25.23 7.46
CA SER A 588 35.86 -25.47 6.02
C SER A 588 36.58 -24.45 5.12
N SER A 589 37.02 -23.31 5.69
CA SER A 589 37.78 -22.29 4.99
C SER A 589 39.29 -22.51 5.06
N PHE A 590 39.76 -23.55 5.76
CA PHE A 590 41.15 -23.95 5.76
C PHE A 590 41.60 -24.51 4.41
N GLY A 591 42.82 -24.30 4.05
CA GLY A 591 43.47 -24.93 2.90
C GLY A 591 44.97 -24.93 3.03
N GLU A 592 45.59 -25.95 2.47
CA GLU A 592 47.03 -25.95 2.19
C GLU A 592 47.23 -25.60 0.71
N VAL A 593 48.05 -24.60 0.45
CA VAL A 593 48.37 -24.17 -0.91
C VAL A 593 49.83 -24.47 -1.18
N ARG A 594 50.14 -24.88 -2.43
CA ARG A 594 51.47 -25.28 -2.86
C ARG A 594 51.86 -24.53 -4.13
N GLY A 595 53.11 -24.18 -4.22
CA GLY A 595 53.77 -23.70 -5.43
C GLY A 595 55.14 -24.26 -5.58
N ASP A 596 55.58 -24.37 -6.80
CA ASP A 596 56.94 -24.80 -7.16
C ASP A 596 57.73 -23.57 -7.65
N ALA A 597 58.07 -22.67 -6.69
CA ALA A 597 58.83 -21.48 -7.02
C ALA A 597 60.28 -21.87 -7.38
N THR A 598 60.73 -21.31 -8.49
CA THR A 598 62.14 -21.41 -8.90
C THR A 598 62.94 -20.28 -8.27
N ASN A 599 64.31 -20.48 -8.26
CA ASN A 599 65.21 -19.51 -7.68
C ASN A 599 64.98 -18.09 -8.26
N ASN A 600 64.77 -17.14 -7.35
CA ASN A 600 64.48 -15.70 -7.64
C ASN A 600 63.24 -15.39 -8.49
N ASN A 601 62.36 -16.34 -8.72
CA ASN A 601 61.08 -16.10 -9.41
C ASN A 601 59.92 -16.25 -8.44
N TRP A 602 59.01 -15.26 -8.47
CA TRP A 602 57.79 -15.31 -7.69
C TRP A 602 56.77 -16.27 -8.32
N CYS A 603 56.24 -17.14 -7.48
CA CYS A 603 55.19 -18.08 -7.84
C CYS A 603 53.94 -17.76 -7.01
N GLN A 604 52.79 -17.61 -7.67
CA GLN A 604 51.53 -17.41 -6.99
C GLN A 604 51.08 -18.70 -6.33
N LEU A 605 50.90 -18.66 -5.00
CA LEU A 605 50.36 -19.77 -4.22
C LEU A 605 48.86 -19.70 -4.11
N TYR A 606 48.30 -18.49 -3.96
CA TYR A 606 46.88 -18.28 -3.82
C TYR A 606 46.42 -16.92 -4.36
N ALA A 607 45.38 -16.94 -5.18
CA ALA A 607 44.79 -15.74 -5.81
C ALA A 607 43.56 -15.33 -5.04
N GLY A 608 43.70 -14.82 -3.83
CA GLY A 608 42.56 -14.38 -3.02
C GLY A 608 42.98 -13.91 -1.63
N LYS A 609 42.04 -13.29 -0.94
CA LYS A 609 42.20 -12.83 0.42
C LYS A 609 42.31 -14.02 1.37
N CYS A 610 43.36 -14.04 2.23
CA CYS A 610 43.54 -15.09 3.20
C CYS A 610 44.30 -14.60 4.45
N PHE A 611 44.19 -15.36 5.53
CA PHE A 611 45.11 -15.26 6.66
C PHE A 611 46.11 -16.42 6.56
N VAL A 612 47.38 -16.11 6.43
CA VAL A 612 48.46 -17.08 6.30
C VAL A 612 48.85 -17.57 7.70
N LEU A 613 48.55 -18.82 8.00
CA LEU A 613 48.78 -19.44 9.30
C LEU A 613 50.25 -19.80 9.44
N THR A 614 50.77 -20.54 8.47
CA THR A 614 52.15 -21.07 8.48
C THR A 614 52.74 -21.09 7.08
N MET A 615 54.06 -21.26 7.03
CA MET A 615 54.83 -21.56 5.83
C MET A 615 55.74 -22.73 6.06
N LYS A 616 56.02 -23.52 5.01
CA LYS A 616 56.90 -24.68 5.00
C LYS A 616 57.56 -24.86 3.63
N GLN A 617 58.73 -25.43 3.55
CA GLN A 617 59.29 -25.89 2.29
C GLN A 617 59.87 -27.36 2.44
N ASN A 618 59.82 -28.08 1.34
CA ASN A 618 60.19 -29.50 1.30
C ASN A 618 61.60 -29.76 0.74
N ASN A 619 62.36 -28.75 0.32
CA ASN A 619 63.67 -28.93 -0.25
C ASN A 619 64.79 -28.55 0.76
N ASN A 620 65.82 -29.36 0.90
CA ASN A 620 66.94 -29.21 1.85
C ASN A 620 68.25 -28.93 1.14
N THR A 621 68.31 -28.47 -0.07
CA THR A 621 69.55 -28.21 -0.78
C THR A 621 69.94 -26.75 -0.74
N GLY A 622 71.11 -26.45 -0.01
CA GLY A 622 71.73 -25.13 0.00
C GLY A 622 71.21 -24.14 1.06
N ASN A 623 71.73 -22.92 1.07
CA ASN A 623 71.36 -21.84 1.96
C ASN A 623 70.17 -21.04 1.31
N TYR A 624 68.99 -21.54 1.48
CA TYR A 624 67.79 -20.92 0.89
C TYR A 624 66.99 -20.15 1.93
N TYR A 625 66.27 -19.14 1.40
CA TYR A 625 65.26 -18.43 2.13
C TYR A 625 63.91 -18.62 1.44
N HIS A 626 62.92 -18.94 2.22
CA HIS A 626 61.52 -18.92 1.79
C HIS A 626 60.95 -17.53 2.01
N ASN A 627 60.55 -16.85 0.93
CA ASN A 627 60.02 -15.51 0.94
C ASN A 627 58.52 -15.55 0.60
N LEU A 628 57.72 -14.85 1.37
CA LEU A 628 56.32 -14.59 1.11
C LEU A 628 56.10 -13.10 0.90
N ARG A 629 55.23 -12.74 -0.02
CA ARG A 629 54.85 -11.36 -0.26
C ARG A 629 53.31 -11.23 -0.51
N THR A 630 52.88 -10.00 -0.79
CA THR A 630 51.50 -9.59 -1.00
C THR A 630 50.69 -9.54 0.29
N MET A 631 51.38 -9.32 1.40
CA MET A 631 50.76 -9.00 2.68
C MET A 631 50.05 -7.65 2.61
N VAL A 632 48.87 -7.53 3.25
CA VAL A 632 48.07 -6.28 3.21
C VAL A 632 48.73 -5.12 3.97
N ASP A 633 49.64 -5.43 4.93
CA ASP A 633 50.40 -4.42 5.70
C ASP A 633 51.71 -4.02 5.02
N GLY A 634 51.96 -4.48 3.79
CA GLY A 634 53.19 -4.24 3.04
C GLY A 634 54.41 -5.04 3.54
N SER A 635 54.26 -5.89 4.54
CA SER A 635 55.33 -6.71 5.04
C SER A 635 55.72 -7.82 4.05
N ALA A 636 57.00 -8.12 3.95
CA ALA A 636 57.49 -9.34 3.34
C ALA A 636 58.08 -10.25 4.42
N ILE A 637 57.88 -11.53 4.28
CA ILE A 637 58.40 -12.52 5.25
C ILE A 637 59.47 -13.33 4.58
N GLN A 638 60.61 -13.42 5.22
CA GLN A 638 61.74 -14.27 4.81
C GLN A 638 62.12 -15.19 5.97
N LYS A 639 62.20 -16.48 5.69
CA LYS A 639 62.61 -17.48 6.65
C LYS A 639 63.74 -18.35 6.08
N GLY A 640 64.72 -18.65 6.89
CA GLY A 640 65.79 -19.54 6.52
C GLY A 640 65.36 -20.99 6.33
N ILE A 641 66.10 -21.75 5.54
CA ILE A 641 65.79 -23.16 5.28
C ILE A 641 65.77 -23.99 6.56
N THR A 642 66.66 -23.74 7.49
CA THR A 642 66.69 -24.46 8.76
C THR A 642 65.50 -24.29 9.63
N GLU A 643 64.74 -23.16 9.41
CA GLU A 643 63.49 -22.89 10.11
C GLU A 643 62.31 -23.58 9.43
N THR A 644 62.30 -23.61 8.10
CA THR A 644 61.12 -24.00 7.32
C THR A 644 61.18 -25.39 6.68
N TYR A 645 62.38 -26.05 6.67
CA TYR A 645 62.52 -27.36 6.06
C TYR A 645 61.67 -28.42 6.79
N ASN A 646 60.74 -28.99 6.10
CA ASN A 646 59.76 -29.97 6.62
C ASN A 646 59.11 -29.55 7.95
N LYS A 647 59.10 -28.25 8.25
CA LYS A 647 58.46 -27.68 9.44
C LYS A 647 57.55 -26.53 9.07
N TYR A 648 56.33 -26.53 9.57
CA TYR A 648 55.43 -25.39 9.49
C TYR A 648 55.87 -24.34 10.52
N VAL A 649 56.22 -23.16 10.04
CA VAL A 649 56.61 -22.02 10.86
C VAL A 649 55.49 -20.99 10.82
N ALA A 650 55.14 -20.42 11.97
CA ALA A 650 54.09 -19.45 12.11
C ALA A 650 54.34 -18.18 11.26
N VAL A 651 53.31 -17.71 10.59
CA VAL A 651 53.31 -16.48 9.82
C VAL A 651 52.36 -15.45 10.47
N GLY A 652 51.10 -15.77 10.63
CA GLY A 652 50.12 -14.93 11.32
C GLY A 652 49.82 -13.61 10.62
N LYS A 653 49.76 -13.58 9.29
CA LYS A 653 49.59 -12.38 8.48
C LYS A 653 48.42 -12.50 7.50
N PHE A 654 47.68 -11.40 7.30
CA PHE A 654 46.73 -11.30 6.19
C PHE A 654 47.44 -11.03 4.87
N ALA A 655 46.94 -11.61 3.81
CA ALA A 655 47.38 -11.37 2.44
C ALA A 655 46.22 -11.09 1.50
N SER A 656 46.40 -10.21 0.54
CA SER A 656 45.41 -9.91 -0.53
C SER A 656 45.46 -10.94 -1.66
N THR A 657 46.68 -11.37 -1.98
CA THR A 657 47.07 -12.53 -2.76
C THR A 657 48.34 -13.08 -2.11
N LEU A 658 48.68 -14.34 -2.34
CA LEU A 658 49.85 -14.93 -1.71
C LEU A 658 50.82 -15.43 -2.79
N GLU A 659 52.04 -14.90 -2.76
CA GLU A 659 53.10 -15.32 -3.64
C GLU A 659 54.29 -15.77 -2.81
N SER A 660 55.06 -16.69 -3.36
CA SER A 660 56.23 -17.26 -2.76
C SER A 660 57.42 -17.23 -3.73
N MET A 661 58.57 -17.07 -3.19
CA MET A 661 59.82 -17.14 -3.92
C MET A 661 60.90 -17.81 -3.06
N VAL A 662 61.77 -18.57 -3.67
CA VAL A 662 62.97 -19.05 -3.04
C VAL A 662 64.15 -18.21 -3.48
N THR A 663 64.96 -17.75 -2.52
CA THR A 663 66.20 -17.01 -2.81
C THR A 663 67.36 -17.69 -2.18
N GLY A 664 68.46 -17.83 -2.91
CA GLY A 664 69.69 -18.44 -2.41
C GLY A 664 70.51 -19.16 -3.49
N TYR A 665 71.64 -19.76 -3.14
CA TYR A 665 72.49 -20.50 -4.06
C TYR A 665 72.03 -21.97 -4.15
N GLY A 666 71.69 -22.45 -5.35
CA GLY A 666 71.38 -23.85 -5.66
C GLY A 666 70.06 -24.05 -6.43
N GLU A 667 69.99 -25.21 -7.02
CA GLU A 667 68.87 -25.51 -7.95
C GLU A 667 67.62 -26.03 -7.28
N ARG A 668 66.48 -25.52 -7.76
CA ARG A 668 65.23 -26.13 -8.29
C ARG A 668 64.12 -26.46 -7.33
N ASN A 669 62.92 -26.12 -7.82
CA ASN A 669 61.55 -26.62 -7.44
C ASN A 669 61.44 -27.00 -5.94
N ALA A 670 61.70 -26.07 -5.08
CA ALA A 670 61.36 -26.23 -3.69
C ALA A 670 59.86 -26.14 -3.56
N GLY A 671 59.23 -27.28 -3.33
CA GLY A 671 57.78 -27.29 -2.98
C GLY A 671 57.59 -26.41 -1.76
N GLN A 672 56.93 -25.30 -1.97
CA GLN A 672 56.56 -24.35 -0.92
C GLN A 672 55.10 -24.53 -0.56
N PHE A 673 54.86 -24.61 0.71
CA PHE A 673 53.54 -24.85 1.26
C PHE A 673 53.16 -23.74 2.22
N CYS A 674 51.92 -23.31 2.18
CA CYS A 674 51.35 -22.47 3.21
C CYS A 674 50.01 -23.02 3.66
N GLU A 675 49.82 -23.11 4.95
CA GLU A 675 48.49 -23.25 5.52
C GLU A 675 47.81 -21.89 5.49
N ILE A 676 46.65 -21.82 4.90
CA ILE A 676 45.86 -20.59 4.80
C ILE A 676 44.46 -20.80 5.32
N PHE A 677 43.88 -19.71 5.82
CA PHE A 677 42.48 -19.58 6.13
C PHE A 677 41.86 -18.59 5.12
N LYS A 678 40.98 -19.07 4.26
CA LYS A 678 40.38 -18.30 3.17
C LYS A 678 39.33 -17.33 3.71
N ILE A 679 39.33 -16.11 3.19
CA ILE A 679 38.42 -15.04 3.61
C ILE A 679 37.09 -15.09 2.83
#